data_30b0b26174af10d2e5a239379dbbaf9b
#
_entry.id   30b0b26174af10d2e5a239379dbbaf9b
#
_cell.length_a   1.000
_cell.length_b   1.000
_cell.length_c   1.000
_cell.angle_alpha   90.00
_cell.angle_beta   90.00
_cell.angle_gamma   90.00
#
_symmetry.space_group_name_H-M   'P 1'
#
loop_
_entity.id
_entity.type
_entity.pdbx_description
1 polymer ?
#
loop_
_entity_poly.entity_id
_entity_poly.type
_entity_poly.pdbx_seq_one_letter_code
_entity_poly.pdbx_strand_id
1 'polypeptide(L)'
;MSNEDLFSIAIKEHLFPENSLTFEEAMEIANQNKYFETLKEYLTYLLMAKKLADENVKLAVITDHNTILGYEKLVQAINIINNSFSYKIYTDTLLGIEISCADKCHVVGIFDAKQETINLLNNWISSNIMDCISGTYQTSLNVLTKINELGGIGYIAHINSSDIFKPDFLSGGYKDRLFNSIDNKLLGVSYLDKIPRVIENLKRYTNEDYNFVLDEDSHSLDALATKPFWIKGQKVNFTMLKNAIRDFEISTEYKEPEKPNVFIKGIVVEEDGFLSGINGNGNFSISFSESLNCFIGGRGTGKSTVLNTINFVLSQNVYDEKTLENICKQGRVCVVCSYNSEDYYIIFNTPKMDKKQYTSILGYFNNDLDNYKYDKKFIFEPKKIKDISLEMYIQLFKKTIIQNQEYIEEITKNKKSLLSNFFYRRYSVNELVRTSSSDEITDFIREMMFKNEVLSDKRRVGNITTIKGLKQKYKELPAILKDRKITVYNTLDSFNANHVNQLKITYYQKNINELMLNWVEILEVKMENSDNYFEKFNIKIEDLIEYLSLLSEKSDPINVFLLLSEKNYNKILDLENIKKHTSSLSKKQVDEGIIDISSNNVTTFFDIIRRRVLENGLPHAVELIKNYLLDIDEFDLEFNINNMETNRSVGKMFKSVKELSLGQKVVAMLSFILSYSDFSNDYTPLIIDQPEDNLDNRYIYKNLVSDLRKAKSKRQVIIATHNSTIVTNSKAEQVIVMASNNTNGWVEATGYPTEKSILLHIVNLLEGGVESFKHRQFLYQDILIGK
;
A
#
# COMPACT_ATOMS: atom_id res chain seq x y z
N MET A 1 -6.02 -3.97 -50.55
CA MET A 1 -7.45 -3.72 -50.34
C MET A 1 -7.95 -2.75 -51.41
N SER A 2 -9.10 -2.99 -52.01
CA SER A 2 -9.76 -2.02 -52.90
C SER A 2 -10.38 -0.87 -52.08
N ASN A 3 -10.76 0.21 -52.77
CA ASN A 3 -11.49 1.31 -52.10
C ASN A 3 -12.84 0.86 -51.56
N GLU A 4 -13.51 -0.07 -52.25
CA GLU A 4 -14.79 -0.65 -51.86
C GLU A 4 -14.65 -1.53 -50.61
N ASP A 5 -13.54 -2.32 -50.51
CA ASP A 5 -13.25 -3.13 -49.32
C ASP A 5 -13.06 -2.21 -48.10
N LEU A 6 -12.27 -1.15 -48.22
CA LEU A 6 -12.03 -0.19 -47.14
C LEU A 6 -13.28 0.55 -46.71
N PHE A 7 -14.13 0.93 -47.68
CA PHE A 7 -15.41 1.57 -47.38
C PHE A 7 -16.35 0.61 -46.64
N SER A 8 -16.40 -0.66 -47.07
CA SER A 8 -17.18 -1.70 -46.41
C SER A 8 -16.71 -1.92 -44.97
N ILE A 9 -15.39 -1.91 -44.72
CA ILE A 9 -14.81 -1.98 -43.37
C ILE A 9 -15.20 -0.74 -42.56
N ALA A 10 -15.12 0.45 -43.12
CA ALA A 10 -15.47 1.70 -42.47
C ALA A 10 -16.93 1.74 -42.00
N ILE A 11 -17.86 1.18 -42.79
CA ILE A 11 -19.26 1.02 -42.41
C ILE A 11 -19.39 -0.02 -41.30
N LYS A 12 -18.76 -1.20 -41.42
CA LYS A 12 -18.79 -2.28 -40.43
C LYS A 12 -18.26 -1.83 -39.07
N GLU A 13 -17.21 -1.02 -39.09
CA GLU A 13 -16.62 -0.44 -37.89
C GLU A 13 -17.40 0.78 -37.37
N HIS A 14 -18.59 1.05 -37.90
CA HIS A 14 -19.45 2.17 -37.49
C HIS A 14 -18.78 3.55 -37.56
N LEU A 15 -17.83 3.73 -38.48
CA LEU A 15 -17.24 5.04 -38.74
C LEU A 15 -18.27 6.04 -39.28
N PHE A 16 -19.23 5.53 -40.05
CA PHE A 16 -20.34 6.30 -40.58
C PHE A 16 -21.65 5.79 -39.98
N PRO A 17 -22.64 6.65 -39.68
CA PRO A 17 -23.95 6.20 -39.28
C PRO A 17 -24.53 5.25 -40.36
N GLU A 18 -25.23 4.19 -39.93
CA GLU A 18 -25.84 3.25 -40.88
C GLU A 18 -26.70 3.97 -41.92
N ASN A 19 -26.45 3.70 -43.20
CA ASN A 19 -27.12 4.31 -44.36
C ASN A 19 -26.96 5.83 -44.49
N SER A 20 -25.97 6.45 -43.89
CA SER A 20 -25.80 7.91 -43.93
C SER A 20 -24.92 8.39 -45.09
N LEU A 21 -24.16 7.51 -45.72
CA LEU A 21 -23.19 7.87 -46.75
C LEU A 21 -23.07 6.79 -47.82
N THR A 22 -23.18 7.17 -49.06
CA THR A 22 -22.88 6.29 -50.21
C THR A 22 -21.39 6.32 -50.54
N PHE A 23 -20.91 5.35 -51.30
CA PHE A 23 -19.52 5.30 -51.76
C PHE A 23 -19.13 6.53 -52.58
N GLU A 24 -20.05 7.00 -53.46
CA GLU A 24 -19.86 8.20 -54.27
C GLU A 24 -19.75 9.46 -53.42
N GLU A 25 -20.59 9.62 -52.39
CA GLU A 25 -20.53 10.74 -51.47
C GLU A 25 -19.23 10.73 -50.65
N ALA A 26 -18.78 9.55 -50.19
CA ALA A 26 -17.49 9.40 -49.50
C ALA A 26 -16.31 9.80 -50.42
N MET A 27 -16.40 9.48 -51.71
CA MET A 27 -15.40 9.86 -52.69
C MET A 27 -15.40 11.38 -52.96
N GLU A 28 -16.56 12.02 -53.00
CA GLU A 28 -16.67 13.49 -53.13
C GLU A 28 -16.08 14.19 -51.89
N ILE A 29 -16.39 13.72 -50.69
CA ILE A 29 -15.83 14.27 -49.43
C ILE A 29 -14.30 14.13 -49.40
N ALA A 30 -13.77 12.97 -49.78
CA ALA A 30 -12.33 12.75 -49.85
C ALA A 30 -11.66 13.68 -50.85
N ASN A 31 -12.25 13.85 -52.04
CA ASN A 31 -11.72 14.72 -53.10
C ASN A 31 -11.77 16.23 -52.77
N GLN A 32 -12.69 16.63 -51.88
CA GLN A 32 -12.79 18.02 -51.38
C GLN A 32 -11.79 18.30 -50.24
N ASN A 33 -11.23 17.24 -49.65
CA ASN A 33 -10.33 17.38 -48.55
C ASN A 33 -8.89 17.64 -49.00
N LYS A 34 -8.31 18.75 -48.60
CA LYS A 34 -6.98 19.16 -49.01
C LYS A 34 -5.82 18.34 -48.43
N TYR A 35 -6.10 17.50 -47.41
CA TYR A 35 -5.07 16.73 -46.69
C TYR A 35 -4.88 15.32 -47.22
N PHE A 36 -5.89 14.75 -47.89
CA PHE A 36 -5.85 13.40 -48.43
C PHE A 36 -5.90 13.43 -49.96
N GLU A 37 -5.00 12.66 -50.57
CA GLU A 37 -4.89 12.63 -52.04
C GLU A 37 -5.89 11.65 -52.70
N THR A 38 -6.31 10.63 -51.95
CA THR A 38 -7.19 9.58 -52.43
C THR A 38 -8.23 9.18 -51.39
N LEU A 39 -9.36 8.61 -51.87
CA LEU A 39 -10.35 7.98 -50.99
C LEU A 39 -9.73 6.88 -50.11
N LYS A 40 -8.81 6.09 -50.67
CA LYS A 40 -8.10 5.04 -49.92
C LYS A 40 -7.35 5.61 -48.76
N GLU A 41 -6.62 6.68 -48.96
CA GLU A 41 -5.86 7.34 -47.92
C GLU A 41 -6.79 7.94 -46.85
N TYR A 42 -7.84 8.64 -47.27
CA TYR A 42 -8.85 9.20 -46.37
C TYR A 42 -9.44 8.14 -45.45
N LEU A 43 -9.95 7.03 -46.01
CA LEU A 43 -10.56 5.95 -45.23
C LEU A 43 -9.52 5.24 -44.32
N THR A 44 -8.29 5.06 -44.81
CA THR A 44 -7.24 4.39 -44.01
C THR A 44 -6.91 5.18 -42.75
N TYR A 45 -6.72 6.50 -42.85
CA TYR A 45 -6.41 7.33 -41.67
C TYR A 45 -7.60 7.45 -40.70
N LEU A 46 -8.85 7.49 -41.18
CA LEU A 46 -10.02 7.42 -40.34
C LEU A 46 -10.09 6.09 -39.54
N LEU A 47 -9.83 4.96 -40.23
CA LEU A 47 -9.79 3.63 -39.62
C LEU A 47 -8.62 3.51 -38.62
N MET A 48 -7.45 4.06 -38.95
CA MET A 48 -6.32 4.14 -38.00
C MET A 48 -6.69 4.91 -36.73
N ALA A 49 -7.27 6.09 -36.90
CA ALA A 49 -7.70 6.93 -35.77
C ALA A 49 -8.72 6.20 -34.88
N LYS A 50 -9.69 5.53 -35.50
CA LYS A 50 -10.66 4.72 -34.77
C LYS A 50 -10.01 3.54 -34.05
N LYS A 51 -9.16 2.77 -34.71
CA LYS A 51 -8.45 1.63 -34.11
C LYS A 51 -7.62 2.03 -32.90
N LEU A 52 -6.89 3.15 -32.98
CA LEU A 52 -6.13 3.69 -31.85
C LEU A 52 -7.04 4.03 -30.65
N ALA A 53 -8.24 4.56 -30.91
CA ALA A 53 -9.21 4.87 -29.87
C ALA A 53 -9.82 3.59 -29.25
N ASP A 54 -10.19 2.62 -30.07
CA ASP A 54 -10.77 1.35 -29.63
C ASP A 54 -9.79 0.55 -28.76
N GLU A 55 -8.49 0.58 -29.09
CA GLU A 55 -7.42 0.00 -28.29
C GLU A 55 -6.95 0.90 -27.13
N ASN A 56 -7.67 2.00 -26.85
CA ASN A 56 -7.41 2.94 -25.75
C ASN A 56 -5.99 3.52 -25.76
N VAL A 57 -5.37 3.69 -26.93
CA VAL A 57 -4.05 4.32 -27.08
C VAL A 57 -4.18 5.81 -26.77
N LYS A 58 -3.45 6.30 -25.78
CA LYS A 58 -3.48 7.71 -25.37
C LYS A 58 -2.46 8.56 -26.11
N LEU A 59 -1.35 7.98 -26.53
CA LEU A 59 -0.29 8.64 -27.28
C LEU A 59 0.17 7.76 -28.43
N ALA A 60 0.10 8.28 -29.63
CA ALA A 60 0.58 7.62 -30.85
C ALA A 60 1.69 8.45 -31.53
N VAL A 61 2.68 7.77 -32.06
CA VAL A 61 3.74 8.40 -32.89
C VAL A 61 3.65 7.81 -34.29
N ILE A 62 3.43 8.64 -35.28
CA ILE A 62 3.46 8.22 -36.70
C ILE A 62 4.89 8.40 -37.20
N THR A 63 5.45 7.33 -37.73
CA THR A 63 6.84 7.26 -38.19
C THR A 63 6.91 6.70 -39.59
N ASP A 64 6.31 7.44 -40.57
CA ASP A 64 6.37 7.06 -41.96
C ASP A 64 7.81 7.05 -42.51
N HIS A 65 8.10 6.15 -43.41
CA HIS A 65 9.42 6.05 -44.03
C HIS A 65 9.81 7.31 -44.81
N ASN A 66 10.85 7.98 -44.33
CA ASN A 66 11.53 9.11 -44.98
C ASN A 66 10.62 10.35 -45.21
N THR A 67 9.49 10.43 -44.51
CA THR A 67 8.52 11.56 -44.62
C THR A 67 7.83 11.82 -43.30
N ILE A 68 7.28 13.02 -43.11
CA ILE A 68 6.48 13.40 -41.93
C ILE A 68 5.00 13.65 -42.28
N LEU A 69 4.56 13.37 -43.53
CA LEU A 69 3.24 13.72 -44.00
C LEU A 69 2.10 12.97 -43.27
N GLY A 70 2.36 11.77 -42.78
CA GLY A 70 1.35 10.97 -42.06
C GLY A 70 0.90 11.58 -40.74
N TYR A 71 1.76 12.37 -40.11
CA TYR A 71 1.38 13.07 -38.87
C TYR A 71 0.18 14.01 -39.08
N GLU A 72 0.26 14.90 -40.08
CA GLU A 72 -0.83 15.85 -40.33
C GLU A 72 -2.11 15.11 -40.76
N LYS A 73 -1.99 14.03 -41.54
CA LYS A 73 -3.12 13.22 -42.00
C LYS A 73 -3.84 12.54 -40.83
N LEU A 74 -3.11 11.97 -39.88
CA LEU A 74 -3.74 11.38 -38.71
C LEU A 74 -4.41 12.43 -37.80
N VAL A 75 -3.75 13.57 -37.55
CA VAL A 75 -4.35 14.69 -36.80
C VAL A 75 -5.65 15.15 -37.45
N GLN A 76 -5.68 15.28 -38.78
CA GLN A 76 -6.90 15.67 -39.51
C GLN A 76 -7.98 14.59 -39.44
N ALA A 77 -7.63 13.32 -39.52
CA ALA A 77 -8.58 12.22 -39.37
C ALA A 77 -9.25 12.24 -37.97
N ILE A 78 -8.46 12.44 -36.92
CA ILE A 78 -8.99 12.58 -35.55
C ILE A 78 -9.92 13.80 -35.44
N ASN A 79 -9.53 14.94 -35.99
CA ASN A 79 -10.35 16.14 -36.02
C ASN A 79 -11.69 15.95 -36.79
N ILE A 80 -11.66 15.27 -37.91
CA ILE A 80 -12.87 14.95 -38.69
C ILE A 80 -13.80 14.08 -37.85
N ILE A 81 -13.28 13.04 -37.25
CA ILE A 81 -14.08 12.16 -36.36
C ILE A 81 -14.67 12.96 -35.21
N ASN A 82 -13.85 13.75 -34.51
CA ASN A 82 -14.31 14.54 -33.38
C ASN A 82 -15.33 15.62 -33.71
N ASN A 83 -15.33 16.13 -34.95
CA ASN A 83 -16.26 17.18 -35.36
C ASN A 83 -17.54 16.61 -36.01
N SER A 84 -17.45 15.49 -36.72
CA SER A 84 -18.52 14.98 -37.59
C SER A 84 -19.27 13.78 -36.98
N PHE A 85 -18.71 13.08 -35.98
CA PHE A 85 -19.28 11.86 -35.43
C PHE A 85 -19.67 12.00 -33.93
N SER A 86 -20.56 11.11 -33.48
CA SER A 86 -21.10 11.12 -32.11
C SER A 86 -20.08 10.68 -31.05
N TYR A 87 -19.07 9.91 -31.42
CA TYR A 87 -18.00 9.50 -30.51
C TYR A 87 -16.77 10.42 -30.62
N LYS A 88 -15.96 10.44 -29.59
CA LYS A 88 -14.77 11.29 -29.49
C LYS A 88 -13.50 10.45 -29.30
N ILE A 89 -12.45 10.84 -30.03
CA ILE A 89 -11.12 10.24 -29.92
C ILE A 89 -10.24 11.14 -29.05
N TYR A 90 -9.67 10.54 -28.01
CA TYR A 90 -8.78 11.19 -27.04
C TYR A 90 -7.32 10.72 -27.19
N THR A 91 -6.94 10.26 -28.37
CA THR A 91 -5.54 9.91 -28.70
C THR A 91 -4.79 11.16 -29.11
N ASP A 92 -3.75 11.51 -28.36
CA ASP A 92 -2.80 12.54 -28.76
C ASP A 92 -1.75 11.94 -29.73
N THR A 93 -1.27 12.75 -30.64
CA THR A 93 -0.31 12.31 -31.67
C THR A 93 0.96 13.15 -31.62
N LEU A 94 2.13 12.50 -31.77
CA LEU A 94 3.41 13.14 -31.87
C LEU A 94 3.96 13.03 -33.28
N LEU A 95 4.72 14.06 -33.67
CA LEU A 95 5.43 14.12 -34.94
C LEU A 95 6.58 13.11 -34.93
N GLY A 96 6.59 12.18 -35.86
CA GLY A 96 7.62 11.18 -36.01
C GLY A 96 8.08 11.01 -37.45
N ILE A 97 9.22 10.36 -37.64
CA ILE A 97 9.77 9.94 -38.92
C ILE A 97 10.66 8.71 -38.70
N GLU A 98 10.58 7.77 -39.64
CA GLU A 98 11.56 6.68 -39.73
C GLU A 98 12.47 6.91 -40.93
N ILE A 99 13.78 7.01 -40.70
CA ILE A 99 14.75 7.35 -41.75
C ILE A 99 15.59 6.11 -42.09
N SER A 100 15.56 5.70 -43.34
CA SER A 100 16.43 4.66 -43.92
C SER A 100 17.80 5.22 -44.19
N CYS A 101 18.81 4.83 -43.39
CA CYS A 101 20.18 5.38 -43.42
C CYS A 101 21.11 4.61 -44.41
N ALA A 102 22.18 5.28 -44.85
CA ALA A 102 23.17 4.71 -45.78
C ALA A 102 23.85 3.43 -45.26
N ASP A 103 23.97 3.29 -43.98
CA ASP A 103 24.50 2.11 -43.27
C ASP A 103 23.45 1.02 -43.00
N LYS A 104 22.33 1.08 -43.70
CA LYS A 104 21.21 0.13 -43.63
C LYS A 104 20.57 -0.01 -42.26
N CYS A 105 20.78 0.96 -41.37
CA CYS A 105 20.03 1.09 -40.14
C CYS A 105 18.82 1.98 -40.37
N HIS A 106 17.73 1.67 -39.69
CA HIS A 106 16.58 2.57 -39.62
C HIS A 106 16.66 3.38 -38.32
N VAL A 107 16.46 4.65 -38.43
CA VAL A 107 16.47 5.57 -37.27
C VAL A 107 15.12 6.26 -37.16
N VAL A 108 14.50 6.08 -36.02
CA VAL A 108 13.27 6.81 -35.67
C VAL A 108 13.63 8.11 -34.97
N GLY A 109 13.01 9.20 -35.40
CA GLY A 109 13.02 10.50 -34.77
C GLY A 109 11.62 10.91 -34.32
N ILE A 110 11.48 11.35 -33.08
CA ILE A 110 10.21 11.83 -32.50
C ILE A 110 10.39 13.26 -32.02
N PHE A 111 9.43 14.14 -32.32
CA PHE A 111 9.56 15.57 -32.10
C PHE A 111 8.30 16.20 -31.50
N ASP A 112 8.50 17.37 -30.87
CA ASP A 112 7.41 18.28 -30.54
C ASP A 112 6.89 18.95 -31.85
N ALA A 113 5.60 18.81 -32.09
CA ALA A 113 4.96 19.25 -33.33
C ALA A 113 4.76 20.78 -33.42
N LYS A 114 5.77 21.56 -33.03
CA LYS A 114 5.77 23.01 -33.24
C LYS A 114 6.05 23.36 -34.69
N GLN A 115 5.41 24.41 -35.19
CA GLN A 115 5.57 24.84 -36.60
C GLN A 115 7.04 25.08 -36.98
N GLU A 116 7.85 25.60 -36.04
CA GLU A 116 9.27 25.79 -36.23
C GLU A 116 10.02 24.47 -36.46
N THR A 117 9.72 23.45 -35.63
CA THR A 117 10.30 22.11 -35.75
C THR A 117 9.89 21.44 -37.07
N ILE A 118 8.60 21.54 -37.46
CA ILE A 118 8.11 21.03 -38.72
C ILE A 118 8.84 21.67 -39.90
N ASN A 119 9.03 22.97 -39.86
CA ASN A 119 9.74 23.69 -40.94
C ASN A 119 11.21 23.28 -41.04
N LEU A 120 11.90 23.13 -39.90
CA LEU A 120 13.31 22.69 -39.84
C LEU A 120 13.46 21.25 -40.34
N LEU A 121 12.52 20.36 -40.00
CA LEU A 121 12.49 18.99 -40.51
C LEU A 121 12.24 18.93 -42.01
N ASN A 122 11.27 19.65 -42.50
CA ASN A 122 10.97 19.70 -43.97
C ASN A 122 12.19 20.22 -44.75
N ASN A 123 12.88 21.23 -44.26
CA ASN A 123 14.11 21.74 -44.89
C ASN A 123 15.23 20.67 -44.86
N TRP A 124 15.36 19.94 -43.79
CA TRP A 124 16.38 18.89 -43.69
C TRP A 124 16.00 17.68 -44.60
N ILE A 125 14.75 17.26 -44.57
CA ILE A 125 14.21 16.17 -45.43
C ILE A 125 14.50 16.52 -46.90
N SER A 126 14.07 17.69 -47.37
CA SER A 126 14.25 18.12 -48.76
C SER A 126 15.68 18.16 -49.24
N SER A 127 16.63 18.37 -48.32
CA SER A 127 18.07 18.46 -48.62
C SER A 127 18.84 17.15 -48.48
N ASN A 128 18.30 16.17 -47.70
CA ASN A 128 19.06 14.98 -47.31
C ASN A 128 18.36 13.63 -47.65
N ILE A 129 17.05 13.65 -47.90
CA ILE A 129 16.32 12.44 -48.32
C ILE A 129 16.27 12.41 -49.83
N MET A 130 16.69 11.29 -50.43
CA MET A 130 16.69 11.11 -51.87
C MET A 130 15.26 10.85 -52.40
N ASP A 131 14.60 9.91 -51.81
CA ASP A 131 13.20 9.57 -52.02
C ASP A 131 12.68 8.72 -50.84
N CYS A 132 11.38 8.45 -50.84
CA CYS A 132 10.74 7.70 -49.76
C CYS A 132 11.18 6.22 -49.64
N ILE A 133 11.79 5.64 -50.68
CA ILE A 133 12.21 4.24 -50.71
C ILE A 133 13.71 4.12 -50.38
N SER A 134 14.54 4.98 -51.05
CA SER A 134 16.01 4.92 -50.91
C SER A 134 16.55 5.55 -49.65
N GLY A 135 15.78 6.43 -49.02
CA GLY A 135 16.14 7.11 -47.78
C GLY A 135 17.24 8.16 -47.93
N THR A 136 18.20 8.19 -47.03
CA THR A 136 19.25 9.21 -47.00
C THR A 136 20.66 8.62 -47.28
N TYR A 137 21.57 9.43 -47.78
CA TYR A 137 22.99 9.15 -47.91
C TYR A 137 23.75 9.35 -46.58
N GLN A 138 23.07 9.83 -45.51
CA GLN A 138 23.66 10.00 -44.21
C GLN A 138 23.70 8.66 -43.44
N THR A 139 24.70 8.53 -42.56
CA THR A 139 24.80 7.37 -41.63
C THR A 139 23.83 7.53 -40.46
N SER A 140 23.48 6.44 -39.81
CA SER A 140 22.63 6.44 -38.60
C SER A 140 23.21 7.35 -37.49
N LEU A 141 24.52 7.40 -37.32
CA LEU A 141 25.17 8.30 -36.38
C LEU A 141 24.90 9.79 -36.69
N ASN A 142 25.01 10.18 -37.96
CA ASN A 142 24.77 11.56 -38.38
C ASN A 142 23.27 11.93 -38.22
N VAL A 143 22.38 10.98 -38.56
CA VAL A 143 20.94 11.18 -38.43
C VAL A 143 20.54 11.34 -36.95
N LEU A 144 21.05 10.49 -36.06
CA LEU A 144 20.82 10.59 -34.60
C LEU A 144 21.32 11.91 -34.05
N THR A 145 22.52 12.33 -34.44
CA THR A 145 23.06 13.64 -34.04
C THR A 145 22.14 14.78 -34.49
N LYS A 146 21.62 14.71 -35.75
CA LYS A 146 20.71 15.73 -36.26
C LYS A 146 19.37 15.77 -35.55
N ILE A 147 18.79 14.62 -35.25
CA ILE A 147 17.55 14.53 -34.46
C ILE A 147 17.74 15.20 -33.09
N ASN A 148 18.88 14.97 -32.46
CA ASN A 148 19.20 15.55 -31.17
C ASN A 148 19.41 17.09 -31.24
N GLU A 149 20.10 17.60 -32.28
CA GLU A 149 20.22 19.03 -32.55
C GLU A 149 18.87 19.73 -32.74
N LEU A 150 17.90 19.03 -33.32
CA LEU A 150 16.54 19.52 -33.50
C LEU A 150 15.66 19.35 -32.23
N GLY A 151 16.27 18.90 -31.13
CA GLY A 151 15.61 18.71 -29.85
C GLY A 151 14.71 17.48 -29.75
N GLY A 152 14.77 16.60 -30.78
CA GLY A 152 14.01 15.36 -30.86
C GLY A 152 14.54 14.22 -29.98
N ILE A 153 13.83 13.12 -29.99
CA ILE A 153 14.25 11.83 -29.41
C ILE A 153 14.58 10.90 -30.57
N GLY A 154 15.82 10.44 -30.65
CA GLY A 154 16.28 9.54 -31.71
C GLY A 154 16.66 8.17 -31.17
N TYR A 155 16.32 7.11 -31.89
CA TYR A 155 16.78 5.75 -31.59
C TYR A 155 16.90 4.89 -32.86
N ILE A 156 17.72 3.83 -32.79
CA ILE A 156 17.79 2.84 -33.87
C ILE A 156 16.59 1.91 -33.76
N ALA A 157 15.75 1.84 -34.80
CA ALA A 157 14.54 1.05 -34.87
C ALA A 157 14.86 -0.44 -35.01
N HIS A 158 13.95 -1.29 -34.50
CA HIS A 158 13.94 -2.78 -34.61
C HIS A 158 15.32 -3.43 -34.68
N ILE A 159 16.22 -3.03 -33.76
CA ILE A 159 17.63 -3.43 -33.77
C ILE A 159 17.86 -4.94 -33.75
N ASN A 160 16.90 -5.70 -33.19
CA ASN A 160 16.93 -7.15 -33.15
C ASN A 160 16.82 -7.84 -34.52
N SER A 161 16.27 -7.17 -35.52
CA SER A 161 16.16 -7.62 -36.92
C SER A 161 17.22 -7.00 -37.82
N SER A 162 17.95 -5.98 -37.36
CA SER A 162 19.01 -5.31 -38.09
C SER A 162 20.25 -6.18 -38.28
N ASP A 163 20.96 -6.01 -39.38
CA ASP A 163 22.23 -6.68 -39.68
C ASP A 163 23.42 -6.12 -38.88
N ILE A 164 23.20 -5.08 -38.07
CA ILE A 164 24.28 -4.34 -37.36
C ILE A 164 25.18 -5.23 -36.49
N PHE A 165 24.65 -6.31 -35.94
CA PHE A 165 25.44 -7.24 -35.12
C PHE A 165 26.15 -8.33 -35.90
N LYS A 166 25.97 -8.42 -37.22
CA LYS A 166 26.73 -9.35 -38.06
C LYS A 166 28.20 -8.96 -38.08
N PRO A 167 29.15 -9.90 -38.01
CA PRO A 167 30.59 -9.60 -37.96
C PRO A 167 31.09 -8.78 -39.14
N ASP A 168 30.65 -9.11 -40.32
CA ASP A 168 31.13 -8.53 -41.60
C ASP A 168 30.31 -7.30 -42.03
N PHE A 169 29.33 -6.90 -41.23
CA PHE A 169 28.49 -5.75 -41.51
C PHE A 169 28.98 -4.53 -40.76
N LEU A 170 29.55 -3.55 -41.28
CA LEU A 170 30.18 -2.38 -40.64
C LEU A 170 31.41 -2.74 -39.78
N SER A 171 32.36 -1.81 -39.73
CA SER A 171 33.55 -1.98 -38.91
C SER A 171 33.26 -1.93 -37.41
N GLY A 172 34.00 -2.66 -36.58
CA GLY A 172 33.88 -2.63 -35.11
C GLY A 172 34.04 -1.22 -34.54
N GLY A 173 35.05 -0.48 -35.03
CA GLY A 173 35.26 0.90 -34.58
C GLY A 173 34.13 1.87 -34.97
N TYR A 174 33.33 1.60 -36.01
CA TYR A 174 32.15 2.38 -36.30
C TYR A 174 31.02 2.05 -35.30
N LYS A 175 30.81 0.73 -35.01
CA LYS A 175 29.82 0.27 -34.04
C LYS A 175 30.12 0.81 -32.64
N ASP A 176 31.39 0.78 -32.21
CA ASP A 176 31.82 1.37 -30.94
C ASP A 176 31.45 2.87 -30.86
N ARG A 177 31.77 3.65 -31.92
CA ARG A 177 31.38 5.07 -31.96
C ARG A 177 29.88 5.26 -31.93
N LEU A 178 29.14 4.51 -32.76
CA LEU A 178 27.70 4.63 -32.83
C LEU A 178 27.06 4.38 -31.46
N PHE A 179 27.36 3.23 -30.82
CA PHE A 179 26.73 2.89 -29.55
C PHE A 179 27.21 3.75 -28.37
N ASN A 180 28.40 4.33 -28.40
CA ASN A 180 28.81 5.26 -27.34
C ASN A 180 28.34 6.70 -27.56
N SER A 181 27.80 7.06 -28.76
CA SER A 181 27.33 8.39 -29.11
C SER A 181 25.81 8.59 -29.07
N ILE A 182 25.04 7.55 -28.78
CA ILE A 182 23.57 7.68 -28.63
C ILE A 182 23.25 8.30 -27.27
N ASP A 183 22.81 9.57 -27.29
CA ASP A 183 22.60 10.35 -26.06
C ASP A 183 21.48 9.80 -25.17
N ASN A 184 20.36 9.38 -25.76
CA ASN A 184 19.20 8.89 -25.01
C ASN A 184 19.37 7.46 -24.51
N LYS A 185 20.42 6.75 -24.92
CA LYS A 185 20.63 5.31 -24.66
C LYS A 185 19.38 4.46 -24.91
N LEU A 186 18.70 4.74 -26.03
CA LEU A 186 17.43 4.15 -26.41
C LEU A 186 17.55 3.37 -27.70
N LEU A 187 16.94 2.18 -27.75
CA LEU A 187 16.89 1.31 -28.93
C LEU A 187 15.48 0.76 -29.11
N GLY A 188 15.06 0.53 -30.37
CA GLY A 188 13.80 -0.12 -30.70
C GLY A 188 13.97 -1.64 -30.82
N VAL A 189 13.06 -2.41 -30.25
CA VAL A 189 12.97 -3.88 -30.41
C VAL A 189 11.56 -4.28 -30.80
N SER A 190 11.46 -5.22 -31.74
CA SER A 190 10.16 -5.71 -32.19
C SER A 190 9.51 -6.70 -31.21
N TYR A 191 10.31 -7.32 -30.30
CA TYR A 191 9.86 -8.31 -29.34
C TYR A 191 10.70 -8.26 -28.07
N LEU A 192 10.08 -8.31 -26.89
CA LEU A 192 10.74 -8.23 -25.58
C LEU A 192 11.68 -9.41 -25.30
N ASP A 193 11.37 -10.60 -25.81
CA ASP A 193 12.21 -11.81 -25.66
C ASP A 193 13.57 -11.69 -26.35
N LYS A 194 13.75 -10.72 -27.25
CA LYS A 194 15.00 -10.45 -27.94
C LYS A 194 15.98 -9.57 -27.15
N ILE A 195 15.48 -8.82 -26.15
CA ILE A 195 16.28 -7.87 -25.36
C ILE A 195 17.55 -8.54 -24.77
N PRO A 196 17.51 -9.71 -24.11
CA PRO A 196 18.71 -10.32 -23.55
C PRO A 196 19.81 -10.55 -24.57
N ARG A 197 19.45 -11.01 -25.78
CA ARG A 197 20.40 -11.25 -26.87
C ARG A 197 20.98 -9.94 -27.43
N VAL A 198 20.15 -8.90 -27.52
CA VAL A 198 20.63 -7.57 -27.95
C VAL A 198 21.63 -7.01 -26.93
N ILE A 199 21.34 -7.12 -25.63
CA ILE A 199 22.27 -6.70 -24.57
C ILE A 199 23.60 -7.44 -24.66
N GLU A 200 23.57 -8.77 -24.86
CA GLU A 200 24.80 -9.57 -25.02
C GLU A 200 25.64 -9.09 -26.21
N ASN A 201 25.00 -8.76 -27.32
CA ASN A 201 25.69 -8.23 -28.50
C ASN A 201 26.25 -6.82 -28.26
N LEU A 202 25.51 -5.93 -27.58
CA LEU A 202 25.94 -4.56 -27.25
C LEU A 202 27.20 -4.55 -26.37
N LYS A 203 27.33 -5.47 -25.42
CA LYS A 203 28.51 -5.61 -24.53
C LYS A 203 29.83 -5.79 -25.27
N ARG A 204 29.81 -6.09 -26.55
CA ARG A 204 31.02 -6.17 -27.42
C ARG A 204 31.50 -4.82 -27.88
N TYR A 205 30.64 -3.78 -27.82
CA TYR A 205 30.88 -2.46 -28.41
C TYR A 205 30.76 -1.32 -27.41
N THR A 206 30.08 -1.53 -26.29
CA THR A 206 29.87 -0.50 -25.27
C THR A 206 29.69 -1.11 -23.89
N ASN A 207 30.07 -0.35 -22.85
CA ASN A 207 29.79 -0.67 -21.44
C ASN A 207 28.56 0.08 -20.92
N GLU A 208 27.89 0.86 -21.76
CA GLU A 208 26.71 1.64 -21.40
C GLU A 208 25.47 0.75 -21.34
N ASP A 209 24.60 1.01 -20.40
CA ASP A 209 23.30 0.37 -20.32
C ASP A 209 22.31 1.07 -21.25
N TYR A 210 21.47 0.26 -21.92
CA TYR A 210 20.49 0.72 -22.88
C TYR A 210 19.08 0.44 -22.43
N ASN A 211 18.17 1.37 -22.71
CA ASN A 211 16.73 1.21 -22.59
C ASN A 211 16.12 0.75 -23.92
N PHE A 212 14.97 0.08 -23.87
CA PHE A 212 14.35 -0.49 -25.06
C PHE A 212 12.89 -0.01 -25.17
N VAL A 213 12.52 0.53 -26.33
CA VAL A 213 11.12 0.77 -26.68
C VAL A 213 10.62 -0.39 -27.51
N LEU A 214 9.36 -0.74 -27.33
CA LEU A 214 8.70 -1.74 -28.16
C LEU A 214 8.32 -1.08 -29.49
N ASP A 215 8.98 -1.53 -30.57
CA ASP A 215 8.87 -0.96 -31.91
C ASP A 215 7.92 -1.83 -32.73
N GLU A 216 6.73 -1.32 -33.00
CA GLU A 216 5.66 -2.14 -33.57
C GLU A 216 5.81 -2.36 -35.08
N ASP A 217 6.31 -1.39 -35.83
CA ASP A 217 6.50 -1.42 -37.27
C ASP A 217 5.26 -1.99 -38.02
N SER A 218 4.10 -1.35 -37.79
CA SER A 218 2.81 -1.84 -38.27
C SER A 218 2.55 -1.44 -39.72
N HIS A 219 2.43 -2.42 -40.64
CA HIS A 219 2.11 -2.23 -42.04
C HIS A 219 0.65 -2.56 -42.40
N SER A 220 -0.20 -2.82 -41.43
CA SER A 220 -1.63 -3.12 -41.62
C SER A 220 -2.47 -2.63 -40.45
N LEU A 221 -3.76 -2.39 -40.68
CA LEU A 221 -4.70 -2.01 -39.63
C LEU A 221 -4.83 -3.08 -38.56
N ASP A 222 -4.74 -4.36 -38.91
CA ASP A 222 -4.83 -5.46 -37.96
C ASP A 222 -3.60 -5.54 -37.01
N ALA A 223 -2.43 -5.10 -37.51
CA ALA A 223 -1.20 -5.09 -36.72
C ALA A 223 -1.09 -3.83 -35.84
N LEU A 224 -1.87 -2.79 -36.11
CA LEU A 224 -1.79 -1.52 -35.41
C LEU A 224 -2.24 -1.66 -33.94
N ALA A 225 -1.46 -1.09 -33.02
CA ALA A 225 -1.69 -1.07 -31.57
C ALA A 225 -1.73 -2.46 -30.91
N THR A 226 -1.07 -3.46 -31.52
CA THR A 226 -0.97 -4.82 -30.93
C THR A 226 0.15 -4.96 -29.90
N LYS A 227 1.11 -4.04 -29.88
CA LYS A 227 2.28 -4.06 -29.01
C LYS A 227 2.48 -2.71 -28.29
N PRO A 228 1.47 -2.19 -27.58
CA PRO A 228 1.63 -0.96 -26.82
C PRO A 228 2.58 -1.17 -25.63
N PHE A 229 3.18 -0.08 -25.15
CA PHE A 229 3.81 -0.04 -23.85
C PHE A 229 3.32 1.17 -23.07
N TRP A 230 3.45 1.13 -21.77
CA TRP A 230 2.87 2.12 -20.87
C TRP A 230 3.93 3.10 -20.40
N ILE A 231 3.58 4.39 -20.41
CA ILE A 231 4.40 5.46 -19.87
C ILE A 231 3.63 6.26 -18.83
N LYS A 232 4.34 6.75 -17.81
CA LYS A 232 3.76 7.54 -16.72
C LYS A 232 3.80 9.03 -17.03
N GLY A 233 2.72 9.73 -16.73
CA GLY A 233 2.65 11.18 -16.83
C GLY A 233 1.22 11.70 -16.70
N GLN A 234 1.07 12.99 -16.37
CA GLN A 234 -0.24 13.62 -16.23
C GLN A 234 -0.77 14.20 -17.53
N LYS A 235 0.10 14.83 -18.33
CA LYS A 235 -0.26 15.46 -19.61
C LYS A 235 0.37 14.68 -20.74
N VAL A 236 -0.46 14.18 -21.62
CA VAL A 236 -0.02 13.44 -22.80
C VAL A 236 0.57 14.41 -23.82
N ASN A 237 1.90 14.46 -23.91
CA ASN A 237 2.62 15.32 -24.85
C ASN A 237 4.09 14.89 -25.03
N PHE A 238 4.81 15.54 -25.94
CA PHE A 238 6.23 15.28 -26.20
C PHE A 238 7.13 15.44 -24.96
N THR A 239 6.87 16.44 -24.11
CA THR A 239 7.66 16.67 -22.89
C THR A 239 7.51 15.50 -21.92
N MET A 240 6.30 14.95 -21.77
CA MET A 240 6.06 13.76 -20.96
C MET A 240 6.85 12.56 -21.49
N LEU A 241 6.78 12.29 -22.79
CA LEU A 241 7.53 11.20 -23.43
C LEU A 241 9.04 11.38 -23.22
N LYS A 242 9.59 12.59 -23.44
CA LYS A 242 11.00 12.90 -23.24
C LYS A 242 11.43 12.65 -21.78
N ASN A 243 10.63 13.04 -20.82
CA ASN A 243 10.88 12.78 -19.41
C ASN A 243 10.80 11.28 -19.07
N ALA A 244 9.81 10.57 -19.62
CA ALA A 244 9.66 9.13 -19.42
C ALA A 244 10.86 8.35 -19.98
N ILE A 245 11.38 8.75 -21.12
CA ILE A 245 12.58 8.11 -21.72
C ILE A 245 13.83 8.42 -20.89
N ARG A 246 14.01 9.64 -20.40
CA ARG A 246 15.13 9.99 -19.53
C ARG A 246 15.15 9.19 -18.24
N ASP A 247 13.97 8.98 -17.65
CA ASP A 247 13.78 8.23 -16.40
C ASP A 247 13.14 6.85 -16.69
N PHE A 248 13.63 6.15 -17.72
CA PHE A 248 13.00 5.02 -18.38
C PHE A 248 12.57 3.91 -17.40
N GLU A 249 13.47 3.44 -16.56
CA GLU A 249 13.20 2.41 -15.56
C GLU A 249 12.05 2.78 -14.61
N ILE A 250 11.89 4.08 -14.37
CA ILE A 250 10.91 4.63 -13.43
C ILE A 250 9.55 4.86 -14.10
N SER A 251 9.56 5.26 -15.37
CA SER A 251 8.40 5.83 -16.05
C SER A 251 7.80 4.95 -17.13
N THR A 252 8.37 3.76 -17.39
CA THR A 252 7.88 2.88 -18.45
C THR A 252 7.59 1.47 -17.94
N GLU A 253 6.58 0.84 -18.53
CA GLU A 253 6.22 -0.56 -18.26
C GLU A 253 5.84 -1.23 -19.59
N TYR A 254 6.22 -2.52 -19.75
CA TYR A 254 5.89 -3.31 -20.94
C TYR A 254 4.58 -4.09 -20.82
N LYS A 255 3.99 -4.11 -19.64
CA LYS A 255 2.68 -4.74 -19.38
C LYS A 255 1.74 -3.68 -18.84
N GLU A 256 0.47 -3.86 -19.10
CA GLU A 256 -0.54 -2.98 -18.52
C GLU A 256 -0.42 -3.02 -16.99
N PRO A 257 -0.27 -1.86 -16.34
CA PRO A 257 -0.23 -1.79 -14.89
C PRO A 257 -1.54 -2.33 -14.30
N GLU A 258 -1.42 -3.31 -13.42
CA GLU A 258 -2.60 -3.83 -12.71
C GLU A 258 -3.12 -2.75 -11.76
N LYS A 259 -4.41 -2.47 -11.87
CA LYS A 259 -5.08 -1.56 -10.94
C LYS A 259 -5.41 -2.30 -9.65
N PRO A 260 -5.17 -1.70 -8.48
CA PRO A 260 -5.60 -2.31 -7.24
C PRO A 260 -7.13 -2.41 -7.19
N ASN A 261 -7.64 -3.52 -6.67
CA ASN A 261 -9.08 -3.75 -6.53
C ASN A 261 -9.76 -2.75 -5.61
N VAL A 262 -8.99 -2.12 -4.71
CA VAL A 262 -9.45 -1.10 -3.78
C VAL A 262 -8.44 0.03 -3.68
N PHE A 263 -8.92 1.27 -3.83
CA PHE A 263 -8.11 2.47 -3.64
C PHE A 263 -8.98 3.68 -3.29
N ILE A 264 -8.36 4.64 -2.62
CA ILE A 264 -8.96 5.92 -2.28
C ILE A 264 -8.80 6.83 -3.50
N LYS A 265 -9.91 7.27 -4.11
CA LYS A 265 -9.91 8.19 -5.26
C LYS A 265 -9.64 9.62 -4.85
N GLY A 266 -10.09 10.02 -3.66
CA GLY A 266 -9.89 11.37 -3.18
C GLY A 266 -10.59 11.67 -1.86
N ILE A 267 -10.38 12.89 -1.42
CA ILE A 267 -11.01 13.48 -0.24
C ILE A 267 -11.49 14.88 -0.58
N VAL A 268 -12.68 15.21 -0.09
CA VAL A 268 -13.24 16.58 -0.09
C VAL A 268 -13.62 16.95 1.32
N VAL A 269 -13.21 18.13 1.77
CA VAL A 269 -13.61 18.71 3.06
C VAL A 269 -14.32 20.03 2.75
N GLU A 270 -15.52 20.21 3.27
CA GLU A 270 -16.27 21.47 3.13
C GLU A 270 -15.53 22.62 3.81
N GLU A 271 -15.82 23.83 3.38
CA GLU A 271 -15.28 25.08 3.90
C GLU A 271 -15.59 25.27 5.38
N ASP A 272 -14.75 24.74 6.24
CA ASP A 272 -14.77 24.95 7.70
C ASP A 272 -13.48 24.39 8.29
N GLY A 273 -12.95 24.99 9.36
CA GLY A 273 -11.76 24.52 10.04
C GLY A 273 -10.44 24.78 9.30
N PHE A 274 -9.42 23.97 9.63
CA PHE A 274 -8.06 24.16 9.09
C PHE A 274 -7.93 23.74 7.62
N LEU A 275 -8.54 22.61 7.22
CA LEU A 275 -8.52 22.16 5.84
C LEU A 275 -9.56 22.92 5.03
N SER A 276 -9.12 23.91 4.29
CA SER A 276 -9.97 24.79 3.49
C SER A 276 -9.22 25.25 2.23
N GLY A 277 -9.87 26.01 1.36
CA GLY A 277 -9.21 26.62 0.22
C GLY A 277 -8.24 27.73 0.64
N ILE A 278 -7.54 28.32 -0.34
CA ILE A 278 -6.63 29.45 -0.11
C ILE A 278 -7.36 30.57 0.65
N ASN A 279 -6.72 31.09 1.69
CA ASN A 279 -7.27 32.12 2.58
C ASN A 279 -8.57 31.72 3.31
N GLY A 280 -8.83 30.43 3.49
CA GLY A 280 -10.02 29.94 4.16
C GLY A 280 -11.31 29.99 3.32
N ASN A 281 -11.20 30.23 2.04
CA ASN A 281 -12.33 30.27 1.11
C ASN A 281 -12.36 29.05 0.21
N GLY A 282 -13.49 28.36 0.19
CA GLY A 282 -13.73 27.20 -0.66
C GLY A 282 -13.34 25.85 -0.04
N ASN A 283 -13.82 24.79 -0.66
CA ASN A 283 -13.61 23.43 -0.21
C ASN A 283 -12.16 22.98 -0.41
N PHE A 284 -11.65 22.20 0.54
CA PHE A 284 -10.40 21.48 0.38
C PHE A 284 -10.66 20.20 -0.40
N SER A 285 -9.89 19.94 -1.47
CA SER A 285 -10.04 18.71 -2.25
C SER A 285 -8.71 18.17 -2.74
N ILE A 286 -8.59 16.84 -2.73
CA ILE A 286 -7.47 16.09 -3.28
C ILE A 286 -8.01 14.90 -4.07
N SER A 287 -7.51 14.71 -5.29
CA SER A 287 -7.64 13.46 -6.03
C SER A 287 -6.35 12.67 -5.91
N PHE A 288 -6.42 11.36 -5.69
CA PHE A 288 -5.28 10.48 -5.56
C PHE A 288 -5.06 9.63 -6.81
N SER A 289 -3.80 9.33 -7.09
CA SER A 289 -3.41 8.27 -8.01
C SER A 289 -3.69 6.89 -7.40
N GLU A 290 -3.95 5.90 -8.24
CA GLU A 290 -4.22 4.51 -7.84
C GLU A 290 -2.99 3.80 -7.21
N SER A 291 -1.79 4.38 -7.32
CA SER A 291 -0.53 3.77 -6.89
C SER A 291 0.14 4.58 -5.76
N LEU A 292 1.31 5.21 -5.97
CA LEU A 292 2.03 5.93 -4.92
C LEU A 292 1.77 7.43 -4.95
N ASN A 293 1.26 7.96 -3.84
CA ASN A 293 1.02 9.39 -3.62
C ASN A 293 1.91 9.91 -2.49
N CYS A 294 2.64 10.99 -2.73
CA CYS A 294 3.53 11.60 -1.76
C CYS A 294 3.07 13.01 -1.37
N PHE A 295 2.72 13.21 -0.11
CA PHE A 295 2.50 14.53 0.46
C PHE A 295 3.83 15.16 0.84
N ILE A 296 4.09 16.36 0.33
CA ILE A 296 5.21 17.21 0.73
C ILE A 296 4.73 18.57 1.22
N GLY A 297 5.56 19.27 1.99
CA GLY A 297 5.24 20.59 2.52
C GLY A 297 5.96 20.86 3.83
N GLY A 298 6.00 22.09 4.27
CA GLY A 298 6.59 22.49 5.53
C GLY A 298 5.95 21.85 6.76
N ARG A 299 6.51 22.05 7.94
CA ARG A 299 5.86 21.64 9.19
C ARG A 299 4.60 22.48 9.40
N GLY A 300 3.53 21.84 9.92
CA GLY A 300 2.25 22.52 10.18
C GLY A 300 1.37 22.76 8.93
N THR A 301 1.73 22.26 7.75
CA THR A 301 0.92 22.44 6.52
C THR A 301 -0.32 21.53 6.44
N GLY A 302 -0.54 20.65 7.43
CA GLY A 302 -1.75 19.82 7.49
C GLY A 302 -1.62 18.42 6.88
N LYS A 303 -0.44 17.98 6.44
CA LYS A 303 -0.22 16.63 5.90
C LYS A 303 -0.79 15.54 6.81
N SER A 304 -0.34 15.49 8.06
CA SER A 304 -0.84 14.51 9.04
C SER A 304 -2.31 14.69 9.37
N THR A 305 -2.84 15.94 9.30
CA THR A 305 -4.27 16.20 9.50
C THR A 305 -5.09 15.52 8.40
N VAL A 306 -4.71 15.64 7.13
CA VAL A 306 -5.38 14.95 6.02
C VAL A 306 -5.33 13.43 6.22
N LEU A 307 -4.14 12.87 6.52
CA LEU A 307 -3.99 11.42 6.73
C LEU A 307 -4.81 10.91 7.93
N ASN A 308 -4.86 11.66 9.02
CA ASN A 308 -5.69 11.35 10.19
C ASN A 308 -7.18 11.39 9.87
N THR A 309 -7.60 12.39 9.09
CA THR A 309 -9.00 12.54 8.67
C THR A 309 -9.43 11.36 7.80
N ILE A 310 -8.64 10.98 6.80
CA ILE A 310 -8.90 9.79 5.97
C ILE A 310 -8.96 8.53 6.83
N ASN A 311 -7.97 8.34 7.72
CA ASN A 311 -7.94 7.20 8.63
C ASN A 311 -9.22 7.12 9.46
N PHE A 312 -9.64 8.21 10.10
CA PHE A 312 -10.83 8.22 10.94
C PHE A 312 -12.11 7.94 10.16
N VAL A 313 -12.29 8.58 9.01
CA VAL A 313 -13.50 8.42 8.19
C VAL A 313 -13.67 6.96 7.74
N LEU A 314 -12.58 6.29 7.37
CA LEU A 314 -12.61 4.92 6.86
C LEU A 314 -12.56 3.85 7.96
N SER A 315 -11.69 3.99 8.96
CA SER A 315 -11.48 2.97 10.01
C SER A 315 -12.20 3.26 11.32
N GLN A 316 -12.68 4.47 11.54
CA GLN A 316 -13.25 4.97 12.80
C GLN A 316 -12.25 4.91 13.98
N ASN A 317 -10.97 4.80 13.70
CA ASN A 317 -9.91 4.75 14.71
C ASN A 317 -9.17 6.08 14.79
N VAL A 318 -8.89 6.54 16.00
CA VAL A 318 -7.99 7.65 16.29
C VAL A 318 -7.06 7.28 17.44
N TYR A 319 -5.90 7.94 17.47
CA TYR A 319 -4.86 7.62 18.45
C TYR A 319 -5.05 8.34 19.78
N ASP A 320 -5.66 9.52 19.75
CA ASP A 320 -5.88 10.36 20.94
C ASP A 320 -7.06 11.30 20.73
N GLU A 321 -7.59 11.82 21.84
CA GLU A 321 -8.75 12.73 21.88
C GLU A 321 -8.47 14.04 21.15
N LYS A 322 -7.26 14.57 21.23
CA LYS A 322 -6.89 15.83 20.57
C LYS A 322 -6.93 15.71 19.05
N THR A 323 -6.49 14.58 18.53
CA THR A 323 -6.59 14.27 17.08
C THR A 323 -8.05 14.19 16.66
N LEU A 324 -8.91 13.52 17.41
CA LEU A 324 -10.35 13.49 17.14
C LEU A 324 -10.98 14.89 17.19
N GLU A 325 -10.63 15.68 18.19
CA GLU A 325 -11.10 17.08 18.30
C GLU A 325 -10.71 17.91 17.07
N ASN A 326 -9.48 17.76 16.59
CA ASN A 326 -9.00 18.43 15.38
C ASN A 326 -9.73 17.98 14.11
N ILE A 327 -10.06 16.70 14.00
CA ILE A 327 -10.87 16.18 12.89
C ILE A 327 -12.29 16.76 12.94
N CYS A 328 -12.90 16.82 14.12
CA CYS A 328 -14.25 17.36 14.31
C CYS A 328 -14.35 18.90 14.16
N LYS A 329 -13.22 19.60 14.15
CA LYS A 329 -13.16 21.03 13.82
C LYS A 329 -13.14 21.30 12.31
N GLN A 330 -12.99 20.28 11.48
CA GLN A 330 -13.10 20.43 10.04
C GLN A 330 -14.58 20.53 9.62
N GLY A 331 -14.84 20.94 8.38
CA GLY A 331 -16.15 20.85 7.77
C GLY A 331 -16.55 19.39 7.50
N ARG A 332 -17.69 19.18 6.88
CA ARG A 332 -18.12 17.84 6.46
C ARG A 332 -17.09 17.22 5.52
N VAL A 333 -16.74 15.97 5.75
CA VAL A 333 -15.71 15.25 4.99
C VAL A 333 -16.36 14.20 4.11
N CYS A 334 -15.96 14.14 2.84
CA CYS A 334 -16.29 13.06 1.93
C CYS A 334 -15.00 12.38 1.45
N VAL A 335 -14.87 11.08 1.70
CA VAL A 335 -13.81 10.25 1.13
C VAL A 335 -14.42 9.37 0.04
N VAL A 336 -13.81 9.37 -1.14
CA VAL A 336 -14.27 8.57 -2.27
C VAL A 336 -13.32 7.38 -2.44
N CYS A 337 -13.88 6.18 -2.42
CA CYS A 337 -13.14 4.93 -2.63
C CYS A 337 -13.66 4.20 -3.87
N SER A 338 -12.76 3.55 -4.59
CA SER A 338 -13.12 2.53 -5.57
C SER A 338 -12.91 1.15 -4.97
N TYR A 339 -13.87 0.26 -5.16
CA TYR A 339 -13.79 -1.13 -4.72
C TYR A 339 -14.47 -2.03 -5.76
N ASN A 340 -13.70 -2.96 -6.32
CA ASN A 340 -14.14 -3.82 -7.43
C ASN A 340 -14.73 -3.03 -8.62
N SER A 341 -14.07 -1.94 -9.00
CA SER A 341 -14.48 -1.02 -10.09
C SER A 341 -15.78 -0.25 -9.83
N GLU A 342 -16.29 -0.24 -8.62
CA GLU A 342 -17.45 0.55 -8.19
C GLU A 342 -17.03 1.69 -7.27
N ASP A 343 -17.68 2.84 -7.39
CA ASP A 343 -17.37 4.03 -6.60
C ASP A 343 -18.27 4.13 -5.37
N TYR A 344 -17.64 4.36 -4.23
CA TYR A 344 -18.27 4.54 -2.93
C TYR A 344 -17.91 5.89 -2.33
N TYR A 345 -18.91 6.58 -1.77
CA TYR A 345 -18.76 7.87 -1.12
C TYR A 345 -19.02 7.69 0.38
N ILE A 346 -18.02 7.97 1.18
CA ILE A 346 -18.07 7.85 2.64
C ILE A 346 -18.10 9.27 3.20
N ILE A 347 -19.24 9.66 3.74
CA ILE A 347 -19.47 11.02 4.24
C ILE A 347 -19.46 11.00 5.76
N PHE A 348 -18.52 11.74 6.35
CA PHE A 348 -18.48 12.01 7.77
C PHE A 348 -19.12 13.39 8.02
N ASN A 349 -20.28 13.37 8.69
CA ASN A 349 -20.96 14.57 9.12
C ASN A 349 -20.36 15.01 10.46
N THR A 350 -19.45 15.97 10.42
CA THR A 350 -18.73 16.44 11.61
C THR A 350 -19.69 16.97 12.66
N PRO A 351 -19.61 16.53 13.92
CA PRO A 351 -20.51 16.97 14.96
C PRO A 351 -20.24 18.42 15.36
N LYS A 352 -21.29 19.21 15.50
CA LYS A 352 -21.21 20.56 16.09
C LYS A 352 -21.39 20.44 17.61
N MET A 353 -20.28 20.33 18.33
CA MET A 353 -20.30 20.12 19.77
C MET A 353 -20.81 21.36 20.51
N ASP A 354 -21.88 21.22 21.28
CA ASP A 354 -22.30 22.22 22.22
C ASP A 354 -21.52 22.15 23.55
N LYS A 355 -20.56 23.06 23.73
CA LYS A 355 -19.69 23.11 24.92
C LYS A 355 -20.46 23.30 26.23
N LYS A 356 -21.73 23.65 26.21
CA LYS A 356 -22.57 23.75 27.41
C LYS A 356 -23.03 22.37 27.88
N GLN A 357 -23.21 21.45 26.95
CA GLN A 357 -23.67 20.09 27.25
C GLN A 357 -22.51 19.08 27.45
N TYR A 358 -21.43 19.22 26.69
CA TYR A 358 -20.33 18.27 26.70
C TYR A 358 -19.03 18.97 27.03
N THR A 359 -18.27 18.36 27.91
CA THR A 359 -16.95 18.88 28.33
C THR A 359 -15.82 18.33 27.46
N SER A 360 -16.07 17.27 26.70
CA SER A 360 -15.11 16.68 25.78
C SER A 360 -15.81 16.12 24.54
N ILE A 361 -15.01 15.91 23.50
CA ILE A 361 -15.47 15.31 22.26
C ILE A 361 -15.88 13.84 22.44
N LEU A 362 -15.25 13.13 23.35
CA LEU A 362 -15.61 11.75 23.71
C LEU A 362 -16.99 11.67 24.34
N GLY A 363 -17.30 12.55 25.30
CA GLY A 363 -18.62 12.65 25.88
C GLY A 363 -19.69 12.91 24.84
N TYR A 364 -19.40 13.75 23.85
CA TYR A 364 -20.29 14.01 22.74
C TYR A 364 -20.58 12.73 21.93
N PHE A 365 -19.55 11.99 21.52
CA PHE A 365 -19.71 10.77 20.73
C PHE A 365 -20.39 9.63 21.50
N ASN A 366 -20.12 9.51 22.79
CA ASN A 366 -20.74 8.46 23.62
C ASN A 366 -22.18 8.80 24.05
N ASN A 367 -22.62 10.03 23.82
CA ASN A 367 -23.94 10.53 24.25
C ASN A 367 -24.26 10.27 25.72
N ASP A 368 -23.22 10.28 26.57
CA ASP A 368 -23.27 9.85 27.97
C ASP A 368 -23.18 11.06 28.90
N LEU A 369 -24.27 11.85 28.91
CA LEU A 369 -24.37 13.09 29.67
C LEU A 369 -24.25 12.87 31.17
N ASP A 370 -24.77 11.76 31.69
CA ASP A 370 -24.88 11.52 33.11
C ASP A 370 -23.61 10.91 33.73
N ASN A 371 -22.96 9.99 33.03
CA ASN A 371 -21.72 9.36 33.50
C ASN A 371 -20.48 10.24 33.31
N TYR A 372 -20.48 11.11 32.31
CA TYR A 372 -19.32 11.93 32.02
C TYR A 372 -19.04 13.03 33.04
N LYS A 373 -20.06 13.51 33.76
CA LYS A 373 -19.91 14.50 34.85
C LYS A 373 -19.20 13.95 36.10
N TYR A 374 -19.16 12.63 36.26
CA TYR A 374 -18.70 11.99 37.49
C TYR A 374 -17.43 11.16 37.37
N ASP A 375 -17.03 10.76 36.17
CA ASP A 375 -15.89 9.85 36.00
C ASP A 375 -14.68 10.53 35.31
N LYS A 376 -13.77 11.05 36.16
CA LYS A 376 -12.48 11.62 35.72
C LYS A 376 -11.47 10.55 35.21
N LYS A 377 -11.85 9.28 35.19
CA LYS A 377 -11.01 8.12 34.81
C LYS A 377 -11.45 7.48 33.49
N PHE A 378 -12.12 8.20 32.62
CA PHE A 378 -12.53 7.64 31.35
C PHE A 378 -11.29 7.34 30.48
N ILE A 379 -11.00 6.03 30.34
CA ILE A 379 -9.97 5.58 29.42
C ILE A 379 -10.55 5.66 28.02
N PHE A 380 -9.85 6.35 27.13
CA PHE A 380 -10.18 6.43 25.71
C PHE A 380 -10.23 5.03 25.10
N GLU A 381 -11.42 4.56 24.72
CA GLU A 381 -11.62 3.31 24.02
C GLU A 381 -12.03 3.56 22.56
N PRO A 382 -11.10 3.47 21.61
CA PRO A 382 -11.40 3.70 20.19
C PRO A 382 -12.57 2.86 19.66
N LYS A 383 -12.79 1.67 20.24
CA LYS A 383 -13.90 0.78 19.86
C LYS A 383 -15.30 1.40 20.10
N LYS A 384 -15.48 2.12 21.18
CA LYS A 384 -16.77 2.79 21.50
C LYS A 384 -17.09 3.89 20.49
N ILE A 385 -16.13 4.73 20.18
CA ILE A 385 -16.29 5.78 19.16
C ILE A 385 -16.62 5.16 17.81
N LYS A 386 -15.93 4.08 17.43
CA LYS A 386 -16.14 3.40 16.17
C LYS A 386 -17.58 2.97 15.93
N ASP A 387 -18.22 2.40 16.93
CA ASP A 387 -19.59 1.91 16.81
C ASP A 387 -20.61 3.07 16.73
N ILE A 388 -20.44 4.10 17.53
CA ILE A 388 -21.33 5.28 17.55
C ILE A 388 -21.17 6.09 16.27
N SER A 389 -19.95 6.41 15.85
CA SER A 389 -19.69 7.23 14.67
C SER A 389 -20.18 6.56 13.39
N LEU A 390 -20.07 5.23 13.30
CA LEU A 390 -20.50 4.49 12.12
C LEU A 390 -22.02 4.64 11.87
N GLU A 391 -22.83 4.60 12.92
CA GLU A 391 -24.28 4.65 12.78
C GLU A 391 -24.82 6.08 12.67
N MET A 392 -24.27 7.01 13.44
CA MET A 392 -24.82 8.37 13.58
C MET A 392 -24.17 9.40 12.66
N TYR A 393 -22.87 9.30 12.42
CA TYR A 393 -22.09 10.35 11.75
C TYR A 393 -21.50 9.93 10.41
N ILE A 394 -21.41 8.61 10.11
CA ILE A 394 -20.90 8.11 8.84
C ILE A 394 -22.04 7.63 7.96
N GLN A 395 -22.18 8.25 6.79
CA GLN A 395 -23.05 7.78 5.72
C GLN A 395 -22.21 7.14 4.62
N LEU A 396 -22.70 6.07 4.05
CA LEU A 396 -22.06 5.34 2.96
C LEU A 396 -23.00 5.27 1.77
N PHE A 397 -22.51 5.73 0.63
CA PHE A 397 -23.26 5.73 -0.63
C PHE A 397 -22.49 4.97 -1.68
N LYS A 398 -23.22 4.32 -2.59
CA LYS A 398 -22.70 3.66 -3.77
C LYS A 398 -23.22 4.35 -5.02
N LYS A 399 -22.32 4.59 -5.99
CA LYS A 399 -22.67 5.03 -7.32
C LYS A 399 -23.06 3.82 -8.17
N THR A 400 -24.22 3.87 -8.80
CA THR A 400 -24.71 2.87 -9.75
C THR A 400 -25.07 3.54 -11.05
N ILE A 401 -24.84 2.85 -12.18
CA ILE A 401 -25.20 3.34 -13.49
C ILE A 401 -26.29 2.42 -14.05
N ILE A 402 -27.49 2.96 -14.26
CA ILE A 402 -28.63 2.24 -14.84
C ILE A 402 -29.08 2.99 -16.09
N GLN A 403 -29.10 2.31 -17.23
CA GLN A 403 -29.50 2.89 -18.54
C GLN A 403 -28.76 4.20 -18.88
N ASN A 404 -27.45 4.26 -18.65
CA ASN A 404 -26.60 5.44 -18.83
C ASN A 404 -26.94 6.64 -17.92
N GLN A 405 -27.74 6.45 -16.89
CA GLN A 405 -27.97 7.47 -15.84
C GLN A 405 -27.26 7.06 -14.56
N GLU A 406 -26.63 8.04 -13.89
CA GLU A 406 -25.94 7.86 -12.63
C GLU A 406 -26.93 8.00 -11.48
N TYR A 407 -26.93 7.02 -10.58
CA TYR A 407 -27.71 7.03 -9.33
C TYR A 407 -26.76 6.86 -8.16
N ILE A 408 -27.13 7.50 -7.03
CA ILE A 408 -26.42 7.35 -5.76
C ILE A 408 -27.39 6.72 -4.77
N GLU A 409 -27.02 5.54 -4.25
CA GLU A 409 -27.82 4.77 -3.30
C GLU A 409 -27.13 4.76 -1.94
N GLU A 410 -27.89 5.05 -0.87
CA GLU A 410 -27.38 4.95 0.50
C GLU A 410 -27.37 3.49 0.97
N ILE A 411 -26.20 3.03 1.44
CA ILE A 411 -26.03 1.71 2.02
C ILE A 411 -26.24 1.78 3.53
N THR A 412 -27.35 1.24 4.00
CA THR A 412 -27.69 1.23 5.43
C THR A 412 -27.30 -0.07 6.13
N LYS A 413 -27.23 -1.19 5.41
CA LYS A 413 -26.90 -2.53 5.95
C LYS A 413 -25.43 -2.85 5.71
N ASN A 414 -24.82 -3.58 6.66
CA ASN A 414 -23.44 -4.08 6.55
C ASN A 414 -22.34 -3.00 6.33
N LYS A 415 -22.61 -1.74 6.70
CA LYS A 415 -21.64 -0.62 6.57
C LYS A 415 -20.27 -0.97 7.16
N LYS A 416 -20.23 -1.52 8.38
CA LYS A 416 -18.99 -1.86 9.09
C LYS A 416 -18.14 -2.88 8.34
N SER A 417 -18.77 -3.94 7.84
CA SER A 417 -18.10 -4.99 7.05
C SER A 417 -17.59 -4.44 5.72
N LEU A 418 -18.36 -3.56 5.06
CA LEU A 418 -17.96 -2.98 3.79
C LEU A 418 -16.80 -2.01 3.94
N LEU A 419 -16.83 -1.13 4.96
CA LEU A 419 -15.73 -0.20 5.24
C LEU A 419 -14.41 -0.92 5.57
N SER A 420 -14.47 -2.07 6.26
CA SER A 420 -13.27 -2.86 6.54
C SER A 420 -12.61 -3.45 5.28
N ASN A 421 -13.35 -3.55 4.16
CA ASN A 421 -12.80 -3.96 2.87
C ASN A 421 -12.10 -2.80 2.14
N PHE A 422 -12.40 -1.54 2.49
CA PHE A 422 -11.82 -0.39 1.82
C PHE A 422 -10.48 0.02 2.42
N PHE A 423 -10.34 -0.10 3.74
CA PHE A 423 -9.17 0.41 4.45
C PHE A 423 -9.01 -0.25 5.82
N TYR A 424 -7.77 -0.51 6.20
CA TYR A 424 -7.46 -1.11 7.48
C TYR A 424 -7.07 -0.06 8.52
N ARG A 425 -5.90 0.57 8.39
CA ARG A 425 -5.43 1.67 9.26
C ARG A 425 -4.25 2.44 8.68
N ARG A 426 -3.99 3.60 9.25
CA ARG A 426 -2.78 4.38 9.04
C ARG A 426 -1.65 3.87 9.96
N TYR A 427 -0.42 4.02 9.51
CA TYR A 427 0.77 3.76 10.31
C TYR A 427 1.59 5.04 10.49
N SER A 428 2.15 5.23 11.70
CA SER A 428 3.16 6.25 11.97
C SER A 428 4.38 5.63 12.62
N VAL A 429 5.55 6.19 12.35
CA VAL A 429 6.81 5.69 12.91
C VAL A 429 6.79 5.65 14.44
N ASN A 430 6.26 6.69 15.08
CA ASN A 430 6.17 6.74 16.54
C ASN A 430 5.31 5.61 17.13
N GLU A 431 4.19 5.29 16.49
CA GLU A 431 3.33 4.17 16.88
C GLU A 431 4.03 2.83 16.68
N LEU A 432 4.67 2.63 15.53
CA LEU A 432 5.41 1.40 15.22
C LEU A 432 6.55 1.15 16.22
N VAL A 433 7.27 2.20 16.60
CA VAL A 433 8.32 2.12 17.62
C VAL A 433 7.74 1.77 18.99
N ARG A 434 6.64 2.39 19.40
CA ARG A 434 5.96 2.06 20.65
C ARG A 434 5.53 0.60 20.66
N THR A 435 4.82 0.16 19.65
CA THR A 435 4.36 -1.23 19.49
C THR A 435 5.52 -2.22 19.52
N SER A 436 6.61 -1.93 18.83
CA SER A 436 7.80 -2.81 18.81
C SER A 436 8.57 -2.87 20.13
N SER A 437 8.36 -1.89 21.02
CA SER A 437 9.06 -1.79 22.32
C SER A 437 8.26 -2.38 23.49
N SER A 438 7.03 -2.79 23.27
CA SER A 438 6.10 -3.28 24.28
C SER A 438 5.56 -4.67 23.94
N ASP A 439 4.75 -5.23 24.81
CA ASP A 439 4.04 -6.49 24.54
C ASP A 439 2.92 -6.33 23.50
N GLU A 440 2.59 -5.09 23.12
CA GLU A 440 1.66 -4.79 22.02
C GLU A 440 2.12 -5.41 20.68
N ILE A 441 3.40 -5.78 20.53
CA ILE A 441 3.90 -6.47 19.33
C ILE A 441 3.20 -7.81 19.11
N THR A 442 2.86 -8.53 20.17
CA THR A 442 2.09 -9.78 20.10
C THR A 442 0.71 -9.54 19.49
N ASP A 443 -0.01 -8.53 19.98
CA ASP A 443 -1.34 -8.19 19.46
C ASP A 443 -1.26 -7.66 18.03
N PHE A 444 -0.25 -6.88 17.73
CA PHE A 444 -0.01 -6.37 16.38
C PHE A 444 0.22 -7.51 15.37
N ILE A 445 1.10 -8.46 15.68
CA ILE A 445 1.35 -9.62 14.80
C ILE A 445 0.10 -10.50 14.70
N ARG A 446 -0.60 -10.73 15.82
CA ARG A 446 -1.84 -11.51 15.86
C ARG A 446 -2.91 -10.89 14.95
N GLU A 447 -3.09 -9.59 15.04
CA GLU A 447 -4.06 -8.86 14.24
C GLU A 447 -3.70 -8.90 12.76
N MET A 448 -2.45 -8.66 12.42
CA MET A 448 -1.95 -8.66 11.04
C MET A 448 -2.00 -10.07 10.42
N MET A 449 -1.43 -11.08 11.07
CA MET A 449 -1.25 -12.41 10.49
C MET A 449 -2.53 -13.28 10.51
N PHE A 450 -3.44 -13.05 11.45
CA PHE A 450 -4.58 -13.92 11.68
C PHE A 450 -5.94 -13.23 11.58
N LYS A 451 -5.99 -11.91 11.25
CA LYS A 451 -7.22 -11.10 11.04
C LYS A 451 -8.34 -11.38 12.06
N ASN A 452 -7.98 -11.63 13.32
CA ASN A 452 -8.88 -11.96 14.44
C ASN A 452 -9.86 -13.13 14.22
N GLU A 453 -10.09 -13.61 13.00
CA GLU A 453 -11.08 -14.63 12.66
C GLU A 453 -10.56 -16.05 12.88
N VAL A 454 -9.35 -16.37 12.39
CA VAL A 454 -8.81 -17.74 12.44
C VAL A 454 -8.54 -18.21 13.87
N LEU A 455 -8.14 -17.29 14.74
CA LEU A 455 -7.89 -17.59 16.16
C LEU A 455 -9.12 -17.35 17.04
N SER A 456 -10.08 -16.49 16.66
CA SER A 456 -11.25 -16.13 17.47
C SER A 456 -12.35 -17.18 17.45
N ASP A 457 -12.67 -17.79 16.33
CA ASP A 457 -13.78 -18.76 16.24
C ASP A 457 -13.49 -20.06 16.98
N LYS A 458 -12.25 -20.47 17.07
CA LYS A 458 -11.82 -21.63 17.85
C LYS A 458 -11.74 -21.34 19.37
N ARG A 459 -11.94 -20.09 19.80
CA ARG A 459 -11.85 -19.64 21.21
C ARG A 459 -13.17 -19.62 21.95
N ARG A 460 -14.29 -19.81 21.27
CA ARG A 460 -15.59 -19.75 21.95
C ARG A 460 -15.75 -20.93 22.90
N VAL A 461 -15.51 -20.65 24.18
CA VAL A 461 -15.76 -21.61 25.29
C VAL A 461 -17.25 -21.69 25.52
N GLY A 462 -18.16 -21.63 24.75
CA GLY A 462 -19.61 -21.72 24.98
C GLY A 462 -20.10 -21.23 26.39
N ASN A 463 -21.36 -21.26 26.64
CA ASN A 463 -21.90 -21.01 27.99
C ASN A 463 -21.69 -22.26 28.88
N ILE A 464 -20.60 -22.23 29.67
CA ILE A 464 -20.36 -23.29 30.68
C ILE A 464 -21.02 -22.85 31.98
N THR A 465 -22.09 -23.56 32.37
CA THR A 465 -22.87 -23.30 33.59
C THR A 465 -22.78 -24.43 34.63
N THR A 466 -22.01 -25.47 34.31
CA THR A 466 -21.88 -26.65 35.18
C THR A 466 -20.42 -27.13 35.23
N ILE A 467 -20.02 -27.71 36.37
CA ILE A 467 -18.70 -28.35 36.55
C ILE A 467 -18.50 -29.49 35.55
N LYS A 468 -19.55 -30.23 35.19
CA LYS A 468 -19.47 -31.28 34.17
C LYS A 468 -19.09 -30.68 32.80
N GLY A 469 -19.69 -29.55 32.47
CA GLY A 469 -19.38 -28.84 31.24
C GLY A 469 -17.93 -28.31 31.22
N LEU A 470 -17.46 -27.74 32.35
CA LEU A 470 -16.08 -27.30 32.52
C LEU A 470 -15.10 -28.48 32.34
N LYS A 471 -15.38 -29.62 33.00
CA LYS A 471 -14.54 -30.82 32.87
C LYS A 471 -14.46 -31.35 31.45
N GLN A 472 -15.58 -31.35 30.72
CA GLN A 472 -15.60 -31.77 29.33
C GLN A 472 -14.74 -30.83 28.50
N LYS A 473 -14.91 -29.52 28.65
CA LYS A 473 -14.14 -28.52 27.92
C LYS A 473 -12.63 -28.58 28.23
N TYR A 474 -12.29 -28.79 29.49
CA TYR A 474 -10.91 -28.99 29.92
C TYR A 474 -10.27 -30.24 29.29
N LYS A 475 -11.02 -31.35 29.13
CA LYS A 475 -10.56 -32.55 28.41
C LYS A 475 -10.33 -32.30 26.90
N GLU A 476 -11.13 -31.42 26.28
CA GLU A 476 -11.00 -31.05 24.87
C GLU A 476 -9.83 -30.08 24.64
N LEU A 477 -9.39 -29.35 25.67
CA LEU A 477 -8.41 -28.27 25.58
C LEU A 477 -7.08 -28.71 24.93
N PRO A 478 -6.43 -29.83 25.26
CA PRO A 478 -5.19 -30.26 24.63
C PRO A 478 -5.29 -30.43 23.12
N ALA A 479 -6.42 -30.95 22.63
CA ALA A 479 -6.67 -31.11 21.20
C ALA A 479 -6.82 -29.73 20.52
N ILE A 480 -7.59 -28.81 21.14
CA ILE A 480 -7.78 -27.43 20.67
C ILE A 480 -6.43 -26.72 20.58
N LEU A 481 -5.58 -26.85 21.61
CA LEU A 481 -4.27 -26.23 21.68
C LEU A 481 -3.33 -26.78 20.60
N LYS A 482 -3.34 -28.10 20.38
CA LYS A 482 -2.53 -28.75 19.35
C LYS A 482 -2.92 -28.29 17.95
N ASP A 483 -4.21 -28.30 17.64
CA ASP A 483 -4.71 -27.85 16.33
C ASP A 483 -4.37 -26.37 16.07
N ARG A 484 -4.53 -25.55 17.09
CA ARG A 484 -4.18 -24.13 17.04
C ARG A 484 -2.69 -23.94 16.76
N LYS A 485 -1.84 -24.65 17.49
CA LYS A 485 -0.38 -24.63 17.32
C LYS A 485 0.02 -25.00 15.89
N ILE A 486 -0.57 -26.07 15.33
CA ILE A 486 -0.32 -26.48 13.95
C ILE A 486 -0.75 -25.38 12.97
N THR A 487 -1.92 -24.80 13.15
CA THR A 487 -2.44 -23.72 12.29
C THR A 487 -1.52 -22.51 12.32
N VAL A 488 -1.05 -22.10 13.51
CA VAL A 488 -0.14 -20.98 13.66
C VAL A 488 1.21 -21.27 12.99
N TYR A 489 1.82 -22.42 13.27
CA TYR A 489 3.11 -22.78 12.64
C TYR A 489 3.04 -22.84 11.13
N ASN A 490 2.03 -23.46 10.54
CA ASN A 490 1.88 -23.51 9.09
C ASN A 490 1.83 -22.13 8.45
N THR A 491 1.14 -21.18 9.11
CA THR A 491 1.08 -19.79 8.67
C THR A 491 2.43 -19.09 8.79
N LEU A 492 3.09 -19.23 9.94
CA LEU A 492 4.38 -18.58 10.19
C LEU A 492 5.51 -19.18 9.36
N ASP A 493 5.55 -20.49 9.14
CA ASP A 493 6.57 -21.15 8.32
C ASP A 493 6.54 -20.63 6.88
N SER A 494 5.36 -20.43 6.33
CA SER A 494 5.19 -19.81 5.01
C SER A 494 5.74 -18.38 4.96
N PHE A 495 5.41 -17.55 5.96
CA PHE A 495 5.95 -16.18 6.06
C PHE A 495 7.48 -16.19 6.23
N ASN A 496 7.99 -16.98 7.18
CA ASN A 496 9.40 -17.05 7.51
C ASN A 496 10.26 -17.58 6.34
N ALA A 497 9.73 -18.52 5.54
CA ALA A 497 10.39 -19.02 4.36
C ALA A 497 10.58 -17.93 3.29
N ASN A 498 9.58 -17.07 3.11
CA ASN A 498 9.64 -15.96 2.16
C ASN A 498 10.57 -14.81 2.62
N HIS A 499 10.80 -14.68 3.92
CA HIS A 499 11.57 -13.56 4.52
C HIS A 499 12.86 -14.03 5.22
N VAL A 500 13.38 -15.18 4.86
CA VAL A 500 14.50 -15.90 5.52
C VAL A 500 15.79 -15.09 5.75
N ASN A 501 15.97 -13.99 5.04
CA ASN A 501 17.17 -13.15 5.13
C ASN A 501 16.94 -11.86 5.95
N GLN A 502 15.70 -11.48 6.22
CA GLN A 502 15.38 -10.17 6.75
C GLN A 502 14.56 -10.23 8.04
N LEU A 503 13.47 -10.98 8.03
CA LEU A 503 12.50 -11.06 9.12
C LEU A 503 12.23 -12.51 9.51
N LYS A 504 11.86 -12.70 10.77
CA LYS A 504 11.38 -13.96 11.28
C LYS A 504 10.36 -13.70 12.38
N ILE A 505 9.21 -14.35 12.31
CA ILE A 505 8.25 -14.33 13.41
C ILE A 505 8.44 -15.59 14.22
N THR A 506 8.61 -15.42 15.52
CA THR A 506 8.65 -16.51 16.51
C THR A 506 7.33 -16.57 17.28
N TYR A 507 6.97 -17.77 17.67
CA TYR A 507 5.72 -18.07 18.32
C TYR A 507 5.94 -18.88 19.58
N TYR A 508 5.36 -18.43 20.66
CA TYR A 508 5.30 -19.13 21.94
C TYR A 508 3.85 -19.32 22.36
N GLN A 509 3.50 -20.50 22.79
CA GLN A 509 2.20 -20.79 23.36
C GLN A 509 2.35 -20.91 24.88
N LYS A 510 1.70 -20.00 25.64
CA LYS A 510 1.73 -20.00 27.10
C LYS A 510 1.22 -21.31 27.65
N ASN A 511 1.83 -21.77 28.72
CA ASN A 511 1.35 -22.93 29.44
C ASN A 511 0.20 -22.57 30.39
N ILE A 512 -0.81 -23.42 30.50
CA ILE A 512 -1.93 -23.24 31.41
C ILE A 512 -1.48 -23.19 32.88
N ASN A 513 -0.32 -23.78 33.20
CA ASN A 513 0.24 -23.77 34.56
C ASN A 513 0.75 -22.38 34.99
N GLU A 514 0.95 -21.45 34.00
CA GLU A 514 1.36 -20.07 34.30
C GLU A 514 0.18 -19.19 34.76
N LEU A 515 -1.03 -19.70 34.70
CA LEU A 515 -2.23 -19.00 35.12
C LEU A 515 -2.51 -19.22 36.60
N MET A 516 -3.13 -18.23 37.21
CA MET A 516 -3.54 -18.29 38.59
C MET A 516 -5.05 -18.10 38.74
N LEU A 517 -5.69 -18.97 39.54
CA LEU A 517 -7.05 -18.68 40.01
C LEU A 517 -7.00 -17.68 41.13
N ASN A 518 -7.97 -16.80 41.21
CA ASN A 518 -8.13 -15.88 42.33
C ASN A 518 -8.71 -16.61 43.55
N TRP A 519 -7.85 -17.33 44.25
CA TRP A 519 -8.26 -18.09 45.43
C TRP A 519 -8.81 -17.21 46.55
N VAL A 520 -8.42 -15.93 46.64
CA VAL A 520 -8.94 -14.96 47.58
C VAL A 520 -10.45 -14.75 47.40
N GLU A 521 -10.88 -14.53 46.18
CA GLU A 521 -12.30 -14.37 45.85
C GLU A 521 -13.08 -15.68 45.95
N ILE A 522 -12.51 -16.80 45.52
CA ILE A 522 -13.13 -18.13 45.62
C ILE A 522 -13.40 -18.54 47.04
N LEU A 523 -12.47 -18.25 47.94
CA LEU A 523 -12.59 -18.57 49.35
C LEU A 523 -13.35 -17.49 50.16
N GLU A 524 -13.78 -16.38 49.52
CA GLU A 524 -14.43 -15.23 50.17
C GLU A 524 -13.62 -14.63 51.34
N VAL A 525 -12.31 -14.52 51.13
CA VAL A 525 -11.41 -14.00 52.16
C VAL A 525 -11.53 -12.47 52.21
N LYS A 526 -11.84 -11.94 53.40
CA LYS A 526 -11.71 -10.50 53.65
C LYS A 526 -10.26 -10.20 53.97
N MET A 527 -9.59 -9.36 53.23
CA MET A 527 -8.17 -8.99 53.36
C MET A 527 -7.83 -8.40 54.73
N GLU A 528 -8.81 -7.81 55.42
CA GLU A 528 -8.68 -7.30 56.80
C GLU A 528 -8.41 -8.41 57.85
N ASN A 529 -8.65 -9.69 57.48
CA ASN A 529 -8.55 -10.87 58.36
C ASN A 529 -7.52 -11.90 57.85
N SER A 530 -6.53 -11.48 57.04
CA SER A 530 -5.54 -12.40 56.45
C SER A 530 -4.73 -13.21 57.44
N ASP A 531 -4.55 -12.70 58.66
CA ASP A 531 -3.84 -13.37 59.74
C ASP A 531 -4.69 -14.43 60.49
N ASN A 532 -5.97 -14.56 60.13
CA ASN A 532 -6.86 -15.50 60.80
C ASN A 532 -6.70 -16.91 60.27
N TYR A 533 -6.92 -17.87 61.15
CA TYR A 533 -6.95 -19.28 60.80
C TYR A 533 -8.18 -19.62 59.92
N PHE A 534 -7.93 -20.53 58.96
CA PHE A 534 -9.00 -21.04 58.13
C PHE A 534 -9.90 -21.98 58.88
N GLU A 535 -11.11 -21.49 59.21
CA GLU A 535 -12.08 -22.21 60.02
C GLU A 535 -11.47 -22.66 61.39
N LYS A 536 -11.44 -23.95 61.66
CA LYS A 536 -10.87 -24.56 62.87
C LYS A 536 -9.52 -25.21 62.66
N PHE A 537 -8.88 -25.02 61.51
CA PHE A 537 -7.64 -25.68 61.18
C PHE A 537 -6.44 -24.77 61.45
N ASN A 538 -5.36 -25.37 61.94
CA ASN A 538 -4.11 -24.69 62.21
C ASN A 538 -3.36 -24.38 60.88
N ILE A 539 -4.01 -23.58 60.03
CA ILE A 539 -3.47 -23.00 58.81
C ILE A 539 -4.02 -21.60 58.70
N LYS A 540 -3.16 -20.64 58.46
CA LYS A 540 -3.58 -19.28 58.19
C LYS A 540 -4.14 -19.19 56.76
N ILE A 541 -5.02 -18.23 56.52
CA ILE A 541 -5.64 -18.02 55.24
C ILE A 541 -4.61 -17.72 54.17
N GLU A 542 -3.58 -16.92 54.47
CA GLU A 542 -2.48 -16.62 53.54
C GLU A 542 -1.71 -17.88 53.14
N ASP A 543 -1.34 -18.75 54.14
CA ASP A 543 -0.63 -19.99 53.88
C ASP A 543 -1.50 -20.98 53.06
N LEU A 544 -2.84 -20.95 53.23
CA LEU A 544 -3.76 -21.74 52.42
C LEU A 544 -3.82 -21.25 50.95
N ILE A 545 -3.85 -19.94 50.75
CA ILE A 545 -3.83 -19.35 49.41
C ILE A 545 -2.51 -19.68 48.71
N GLU A 546 -1.36 -19.53 49.41
CA GLU A 546 -0.05 -19.92 48.91
C GLU A 546 -0.01 -21.41 48.55
N TYR A 547 -0.52 -22.26 49.42
CA TYR A 547 -0.62 -23.70 49.16
C TYR A 547 -1.42 -24.05 47.91
N LEU A 548 -2.61 -23.45 47.73
CA LEU A 548 -3.44 -23.68 46.56
C LEU A 548 -2.79 -23.14 45.29
N SER A 549 -2.05 -22.04 45.37
CA SER A 549 -1.27 -21.48 44.29
C SER A 549 -0.12 -22.41 43.87
N LEU A 550 0.64 -22.94 44.83
CA LEU A 550 1.71 -23.91 44.54
C LEU A 550 1.19 -25.22 43.95
N LEU A 551 0.00 -25.70 44.37
CA LEU A 551 -0.66 -26.83 43.71
C LEU A 551 -1.02 -26.50 42.23
N SER A 552 -1.46 -25.28 41.98
CA SER A 552 -1.81 -24.81 40.64
C SER A 552 -0.58 -24.74 39.75
N GLU A 553 0.58 -24.33 40.25
CA GLU A 553 1.83 -24.36 39.51
C GLU A 553 2.26 -25.77 39.10
N LYS A 554 2.03 -26.78 39.99
CA LYS A 554 2.42 -28.17 39.75
C LYS A 554 1.49 -28.91 38.76
N SER A 555 0.21 -28.56 38.78
CA SER A 555 -0.80 -29.32 38.03
C SER A 555 -1.59 -28.51 37.01
N ASP A 556 -1.76 -27.29 37.12
CA ASP A 556 -2.62 -26.24 36.58
C ASP A 556 -3.85 -25.91 37.45
N PRO A 557 -4.28 -24.65 37.43
CA PRO A 557 -5.34 -24.17 38.34
C PRO A 557 -6.71 -24.82 38.07
N ILE A 558 -7.03 -25.15 36.82
CA ILE A 558 -8.33 -25.77 36.48
C ILE A 558 -8.37 -27.22 36.94
N ASN A 559 -7.24 -27.95 36.81
CA ASN A 559 -7.18 -29.30 37.31
C ASN A 559 -7.31 -29.36 38.85
N VAL A 560 -6.64 -28.46 39.61
CA VAL A 560 -6.80 -28.34 41.07
C VAL A 560 -8.27 -28.05 41.42
N PHE A 561 -8.92 -27.12 40.72
CA PHE A 561 -10.33 -26.82 40.91
C PHE A 561 -11.21 -28.06 40.69
N LEU A 562 -10.97 -28.81 39.60
CA LEU A 562 -11.73 -30.02 39.26
C LEU A 562 -11.50 -31.15 40.32
N LEU A 563 -10.25 -31.35 40.74
CA LEU A 563 -9.92 -32.36 41.77
C LEU A 563 -10.62 -32.05 43.10
N LEU A 564 -10.64 -30.80 43.53
CA LEU A 564 -11.41 -30.35 44.69
C LEU A 564 -12.92 -30.58 44.50
N SER A 565 -13.45 -30.17 43.37
CA SER A 565 -14.89 -30.31 43.10
C SER A 565 -15.36 -31.76 43.09
N GLU A 566 -14.52 -32.69 42.62
CA GLU A 566 -14.84 -34.13 42.49
C GLU A 566 -14.47 -34.98 43.72
N LYS A 567 -14.02 -34.36 44.81
CA LYS A 567 -13.53 -35.06 46.00
C LYS A 567 -12.33 -35.98 45.74
N ASN A 568 -11.50 -35.67 44.76
CA ASN A 568 -10.34 -36.49 44.42
C ASN A 568 -9.10 -36.06 45.23
N TYR A 569 -9.26 -36.08 46.55
CA TYR A 569 -8.24 -35.53 47.47
C TYR A 569 -6.95 -36.34 47.48
N ASN A 570 -6.99 -37.64 47.21
CA ASN A 570 -5.76 -38.45 47.11
C ASN A 570 -4.83 -37.91 46.03
N LYS A 571 -5.35 -37.52 44.89
CA LYS A 571 -4.53 -36.92 43.83
C LYS A 571 -3.97 -35.58 44.24
N ILE A 572 -4.70 -34.78 45.02
CA ILE A 572 -4.18 -33.51 45.53
C ILE A 572 -3.02 -33.78 46.48
N LEU A 573 -3.14 -34.79 47.36
CA LEU A 573 -2.10 -35.22 48.29
C LEU A 573 -0.86 -35.78 47.59
N ASP A 574 -1.04 -36.41 46.43
CA ASP A 574 0.07 -36.91 45.60
C ASP A 574 0.82 -35.77 44.92
N LEU A 575 0.15 -34.65 44.58
CA LEU A 575 0.78 -33.49 43.96
C LEU A 575 1.68 -32.72 44.94
N GLU A 576 1.31 -32.64 46.21
CA GLU A 576 2.05 -31.90 47.20
C GLU A 576 2.03 -32.60 48.57
N ASN A 577 3.13 -32.48 49.28
CA ASN A 577 3.20 -33.00 50.67
C ASN A 577 2.66 -31.95 51.65
N ILE A 578 1.42 -32.05 52.02
CA ILE A 578 0.74 -31.16 52.98
C ILE A 578 1.49 -31.02 54.31
N LYS A 579 2.22 -32.06 54.74
CA LYS A 579 3.03 -32.03 55.97
C LYS A 579 4.09 -30.93 55.94
N LYS A 580 4.55 -30.53 54.74
CA LYS A 580 5.55 -29.46 54.60
C LYS A 580 4.94 -28.08 54.93
N HIS A 581 3.70 -27.84 54.58
CA HIS A 581 2.99 -26.60 54.85
C HIS A 581 2.48 -26.55 56.31
N THR A 582 2.04 -27.67 56.83
CA THR A 582 1.61 -27.76 58.26
C THR A 582 2.76 -27.70 59.24
N SER A 583 3.97 -28.12 58.86
CA SER A 583 5.16 -28.03 59.72
C SER A 583 5.76 -26.64 59.81
N SER A 584 5.48 -25.73 58.89
CA SER A 584 5.91 -24.33 58.91
C SER A 584 5.00 -23.45 59.80
N LEU A 585 3.79 -23.89 60.08
CA LEU A 585 2.88 -23.28 61.05
C LEU A 585 3.37 -23.56 62.45
N SER A 586 4.37 -22.79 62.86
CA SER A 586 5.05 -22.99 64.15
C SER A 586 4.10 -23.01 65.35
N LYS A 587 4.42 -23.81 66.30
CA LYS A 587 3.88 -24.05 67.64
C LYS A 587 3.59 -22.80 68.49
N LYS A 588 3.18 -21.68 67.95
CA LYS A 588 2.80 -20.49 68.69
C LYS A 588 1.30 -20.53 68.95
N GLN A 589 0.99 -20.76 70.27
CA GLN A 589 -0.29 -20.58 70.94
C GLN A 589 -1.52 -20.97 70.12
N VAL A 590 -1.93 -22.21 70.25
CA VAL A 590 -3.18 -22.73 69.69
C VAL A 590 -4.30 -22.14 70.54
N ASP A 591 -5.17 -21.31 69.95
CA ASP A 591 -6.42 -20.91 70.57
C ASP A 591 -7.32 -22.12 70.75
N GLU A 592 -8.13 -22.11 71.82
CA GLU A 592 -9.05 -23.23 72.10
C GLU A 592 -9.91 -23.56 70.90
N GLY A 593 -9.79 -24.77 70.36
CA GLY A 593 -10.58 -25.27 69.22
C GLY A 593 -9.93 -25.32 67.87
N ILE A 594 -8.67 -24.91 67.73
CA ILE A 594 -7.87 -25.05 66.48
C ILE A 594 -7.26 -26.47 66.47
N ILE A 595 -7.37 -27.11 65.28
CA ILE A 595 -6.98 -28.51 65.09
C ILE A 595 -5.86 -28.57 64.02
N ASP A 596 -4.82 -29.30 64.28
CA ASP A 596 -3.76 -29.58 63.32
C ASP A 596 -4.30 -30.44 62.17
N ILE A 597 -3.90 -30.14 60.95
CA ILE A 597 -4.24 -30.94 59.77
C ILE A 597 -3.42 -32.21 59.79
N SER A 598 -4.11 -33.35 59.73
CA SER A 598 -3.54 -34.70 59.85
C SER A 598 -4.23 -35.66 58.90
N SER A 599 -3.68 -36.85 58.73
CA SER A 599 -4.29 -37.88 57.87
C SER A 599 -5.74 -38.24 58.29
N ASN A 600 -6.13 -38.01 59.52
CA ASN A 600 -7.45 -38.33 60.06
C ASN A 600 -8.51 -37.28 59.74
N ASN A 601 -8.12 -36.02 59.52
CA ASN A 601 -9.06 -34.91 59.33
C ASN A 601 -8.84 -34.15 57.99
N VAL A 602 -7.85 -34.49 57.19
CA VAL A 602 -7.52 -33.82 55.89
C VAL A 602 -8.70 -33.89 54.92
N THR A 603 -9.49 -34.95 54.97
CA THR A 603 -10.72 -35.07 54.17
C THR A 603 -11.72 -33.99 54.54
N THR A 604 -11.91 -33.75 55.85
CA THR A 604 -12.80 -32.70 56.35
C THR A 604 -12.29 -31.32 56.00
N PHE A 605 -10.97 -31.09 56.06
CA PHE A 605 -10.33 -29.86 55.64
C PHE A 605 -10.62 -29.59 54.16
N PHE A 606 -10.37 -30.53 53.25
CA PHE A 606 -10.70 -30.39 51.84
C PHE A 606 -12.19 -30.29 51.55
N ASP A 607 -13.05 -30.91 52.32
CA ASP A 607 -14.51 -30.78 52.14
C ASP A 607 -14.99 -29.34 52.44
N ILE A 608 -14.36 -28.64 53.36
CA ILE A 608 -14.67 -27.21 53.61
C ILE A 608 -14.21 -26.36 52.45
N ILE A 609 -12.97 -26.53 51.97
CA ILE A 609 -12.47 -25.82 50.77
C ILE A 609 -13.37 -26.11 49.60
N ARG A 610 -13.70 -27.35 49.35
CA ARG A 610 -14.62 -27.77 48.26
C ARG A 610 -15.96 -27.06 48.29
N ARG A 611 -16.52 -26.84 49.49
CA ARG A 611 -17.81 -26.15 49.63
C ARG A 611 -17.70 -24.72 49.05
N ARG A 612 -16.68 -23.98 49.43
CA ARG A 612 -16.38 -22.63 48.90
C ARG A 612 -16.16 -22.67 47.38
N VAL A 613 -15.35 -23.62 46.93
CA VAL A 613 -15.05 -23.82 45.51
C VAL A 613 -16.32 -24.10 44.67
N LEU A 614 -17.28 -24.86 45.20
CA LEU A 614 -18.55 -25.14 44.55
C LEU A 614 -19.52 -23.96 44.54
N GLU A 615 -19.48 -23.12 45.58
CA GLU A 615 -20.32 -21.93 45.72
C GLU A 615 -19.87 -20.82 44.76
N ASN A 616 -18.56 -20.53 44.69
CA ASN A 616 -18.05 -19.34 44.05
C ASN A 616 -17.08 -19.59 42.89
N GLY A 617 -16.47 -20.77 42.77
CA GLY A 617 -15.30 -20.99 41.91
C GLY A 617 -15.60 -21.25 40.45
N LEU A 618 -16.80 -21.74 40.08
CA LEU A 618 -17.09 -22.08 38.69
C LEU A 618 -17.01 -20.86 37.74
N PRO A 619 -17.58 -19.69 38.08
CA PRO A 619 -17.42 -18.51 37.22
C PRO A 619 -15.96 -18.13 37.00
N HIS A 620 -15.15 -18.13 38.08
CA HIS A 620 -13.72 -17.81 38.01
C HIS A 620 -12.93 -18.80 37.15
N ALA A 621 -13.21 -20.12 37.29
CA ALA A 621 -12.56 -21.15 36.48
C ALA A 621 -12.94 -21.06 34.99
N VAL A 622 -14.20 -20.72 34.69
CA VAL A 622 -14.67 -20.49 33.31
C VAL A 622 -14.04 -19.25 32.72
N GLU A 623 -13.96 -18.17 33.49
CA GLU A 623 -13.32 -16.93 33.03
C GLU A 623 -11.81 -17.13 32.79
N LEU A 624 -11.14 -17.88 33.67
CA LEU A 624 -9.73 -18.22 33.49
C LEU A 624 -9.48 -18.96 32.19
N ILE A 625 -10.29 -19.98 31.84
CA ILE A 625 -10.16 -20.65 30.52
C ILE A 625 -10.43 -19.69 29.37
N LYS A 626 -11.42 -18.80 29.47
CA LYS A 626 -11.71 -17.82 28.44
C LYS A 626 -10.51 -16.88 28.22
N ASN A 627 -10.00 -16.32 29.31
CA ASN A 627 -8.87 -15.40 29.25
C ASN A 627 -7.60 -16.11 28.74
N TYR A 628 -7.35 -17.34 29.23
CA TYR A 628 -6.24 -18.15 28.70
C TYR A 628 -6.32 -18.33 27.19
N LEU A 629 -7.47 -18.75 26.66
CA LEU A 629 -7.63 -18.90 25.21
C LEU A 629 -7.57 -17.59 24.43
N LEU A 630 -7.79 -16.44 25.07
CA LEU A 630 -7.59 -15.14 24.45
C LEU A 630 -6.10 -14.74 24.38
N ASP A 631 -5.32 -15.07 25.40
CA ASP A 631 -3.97 -14.55 25.59
C ASP A 631 -2.86 -15.61 25.47
N ILE A 632 -3.22 -16.83 25.07
CA ILE A 632 -2.31 -17.97 24.99
C ILE A 632 -1.18 -17.78 23.97
N ASP A 633 -1.44 -17.06 22.86
CA ASP A 633 -0.46 -16.90 21.79
C ASP A 633 0.39 -15.66 22.03
N GLU A 634 1.69 -15.85 22.15
CA GLU A 634 2.68 -14.80 22.11
C GLU A 634 3.46 -14.86 20.80
N PHE A 635 3.63 -13.71 20.20
CA PHE A 635 4.40 -13.54 18.99
C PHE A 635 5.50 -12.52 19.22
N ASP A 636 6.65 -12.77 18.63
CA ASP A 636 7.71 -11.79 18.56
C ASP A 636 8.23 -11.68 17.12
N LEU A 637 8.64 -10.48 16.74
CA LEU A 637 9.26 -10.21 15.45
C LEU A 637 10.76 -10.11 15.66
N GLU A 638 11.51 -10.93 14.94
CA GLU A 638 12.96 -10.91 14.94
C GLU A 638 13.45 -10.31 13.60
N PHE A 639 14.47 -9.48 13.67
CA PHE A 639 15.11 -8.85 12.53
C PHE A 639 16.57 -9.28 12.42
N ASN A 640 17.00 -9.62 11.20
CA ASN A 640 18.41 -9.95 10.94
C ASN A 640 19.26 -8.69 10.91
N ILE A 641 20.00 -8.42 11.97
CA ILE A 641 20.87 -7.24 12.12
C ILE A 641 22.05 -7.23 11.15
N ASN A 642 22.41 -8.38 10.57
CA ASN A 642 23.49 -8.54 9.58
C ASN A 642 22.95 -8.45 8.13
N ASN A 643 21.73 -7.97 7.92
CA ASN A 643 21.14 -7.81 6.59
C ASN A 643 21.80 -6.70 5.75
N MET A 644 22.73 -5.94 6.31
CA MET A 644 23.46 -4.91 5.59
C MET A 644 24.61 -5.49 4.74
N GLU A 645 24.77 -4.99 3.52
CA GLU A 645 25.82 -5.42 2.56
C GLU A 645 27.25 -5.35 3.11
N THR A 646 27.50 -4.55 4.13
CA THR A 646 28.82 -4.38 4.75
C THR A 646 29.28 -5.61 5.54
N ASN A 647 28.39 -6.54 5.89
CA ASN A 647 28.69 -7.69 6.76
C ASN A 647 28.35 -9.04 6.10
N ARG A 648 28.49 -9.16 4.79
CA ARG A 648 28.22 -10.42 4.05
C ARG A 648 29.03 -11.63 4.54
N SER A 649 30.16 -11.42 5.22
CA SER A 649 31.02 -12.48 5.78
C SER A 649 30.51 -13.01 7.13
N VAL A 650 29.58 -12.31 7.78
CA VAL A 650 29.01 -12.72 9.07
C VAL A 650 27.65 -13.38 8.81
N GLY A 651 27.41 -14.55 9.40
CA GLY A 651 26.15 -15.28 9.28
C GLY A 651 24.93 -14.49 9.72
N LYS A 652 23.73 -14.99 9.44
CA LYS A 652 22.46 -14.38 9.87
C LYS A 652 22.43 -14.27 11.40
N MET A 653 22.06 -13.11 11.92
CA MET A 653 21.88 -12.85 13.33
C MET A 653 20.53 -12.19 13.58
N PHE A 654 19.58 -12.97 14.03
CA PHE A 654 18.24 -12.50 14.39
C PHE A 654 18.22 -12.00 15.83
N LYS A 655 17.60 -10.84 16.03
CA LYS A 655 17.32 -10.27 17.35
C LYS A 655 15.86 -9.83 17.42
N SER A 656 15.25 -9.99 18.58
CA SER A 656 13.92 -9.46 18.87
C SER A 656 13.84 -7.96 18.59
N VAL A 657 12.75 -7.50 17.98
CA VAL A 657 12.52 -6.07 17.76
C VAL A 657 12.50 -5.27 19.07
N LYS A 658 12.14 -5.89 20.18
CA LYS A 658 12.17 -5.26 21.52
C LYS A 658 13.58 -4.79 21.90
N GLU A 659 14.61 -5.50 21.47
CA GLU A 659 16.03 -5.27 21.81
C GLU A 659 16.79 -4.38 20.80
N LEU A 660 16.16 -4.04 19.68
CA LEU A 660 16.81 -3.28 18.62
C LEU A 660 16.97 -1.79 18.96
N SER A 661 17.91 -1.14 18.29
CA SER A 661 17.99 0.34 18.28
C SER A 661 16.77 0.96 17.62
N LEU A 662 16.50 2.23 17.89
CA LEU A 662 15.32 2.93 17.40
C LEU A 662 15.19 2.83 15.86
N GLY A 663 16.25 3.13 15.12
CA GLY A 663 16.27 3.03 13.66
C GLY A 663 16.03 1.60 13.17
N GLN A 664 16.66 0.59 13.81
CA GLN A 664 16.43 -0.81 13.45
C GLN A 664 14.99 -1.28 13.72
N LYS A 665 14.35 -0.78 14.79
CA LYS A 665 12.92 -1.03 15.06
C LYS A 665 12.03 -0.52 13.92
N VAL A 666 12.27 0.72 13.50
CA VAL A 666 11.54 1.33 12.37
C VAL A 666 11.72 0.49 11.11
N VAL A 667 12.95 0.11 10.80
CA VAL A 667 13.28 -0.75 9.67
C VAL A 667 12.52 -2.06 9.70
N ALA A 668 12.59 -2.79 10.81
CA ALA A 668 11.95 -4.08 10.97
C ALA A 668 10.42 -3.99 10.81
N MET A 669 9.81 -2.99 11.45
CA MET A 669 8.36 -2.80 11.41
C MET A 669 7.87 -2.36 10.02
N LEU A 670 8.56 -1.43 9.35
CA LEU A 670 8.21 -1.02 7.99
C LEU A 670 8.40 -2.18 6.99
N SER A 671 9.50 -2.91 7.08
CA SER A 671 9.71 -4.10 6.24
C SER A 671 8.61 -5.14 6.46
N PHE A 672 8.16 -5.34 7.69
CA PHE A 672 7.05 -6.24 7.99
C PHE A 672 5.75 -5.76 7.33
N ILE A 673 5.37 -4.49 7.50
CA ILE A 673 4.12 -3.94 6.95
C ILE A 673 4.12 -3.94 5.42
N LEU A 674 5.25 -3.60 4.80
CA LEU A 674 5.37 -3.53 3.35
C LEU A 674 5.37 -4.92 2.69
N SER A 675 5.95 -5.92 3.35
CA SER A 675 5.99 -7.30 2.85
C SER A 675 4.75 -8.13 3.25
N TYR A 676 4.01 -7.70 4.24
CA TYR A 676 2.83 -8.41 4.73
C TYR A 676 1.73 -8.57 3.67
N SER A 677 1.51 -7.56 2.83
CA SER A 677 0.49 -7.60 1.77
C SER A 677 0.68 -8.79 0.83
N ASP A 678 1.91 -9.15 0.51
CA ASP A 678 2.26 -10.28 -0.35
C ASP A 678 1.85 -11.62 0.26
N PHE A 679 1.86 -11.68 1.58
CA PHE A 679 1.53 -12.88 2.33
C PHE A 679 0.02 -13.03 2.58
N SER A 680 -0.67 -11.94 2.91
CA SER A 680 -2.07 -11.95 3.36
C SER A 680 -3.10 -11.75 2.26
N ASN A 681 -2.69 -11.45 1.02
CA ASN A 681 -3.53 -10.94 -0.05
C ASN A 681 -4.34 -9.70 0.37
N ASP A 682 -3.79 -8.88 1.26
CA ASP A 682 -4.40 -7.64 1.70
C ASP A 682 -3.92 -6.48 0.83
N TYR A 683 -4.75 -6.06 -0.10
CA TYR A 683 -4.47 -4.98 -1.05
C TYR A 683 -5.16 -3.67 -0.68
N THR A 684 -5.63 -3.51 0.56
CA THR A 684 -6.20 -2.24 1.03
C THR A 684 -5.16 -1.12 0.99
N PRO A 685 -5.56 0.14 0.77
CA PRO A 685 -4.64 1.27 0.74
C PRO A 685 -3.75 1.37 1.98
N LEU A 686 -2.48 1.64 1.76
CA LEU A 686 -1.47 1.79 2.82
C LEU A 686 -1.16 3.27 3.03
N ILE A 687 -1.44 3.76 4.23
CA ILE A 687 -1.13 5.15 4.61
C ILE A 687 0.01 5.14 5.63
N ILE A 688 1.12 5.84 5.32
CA ILE A 688 2.28 5.95 6.20
C ILE A 688 2.65 7.43 6.39
N ASP A 689 2.78 7.84 7.64
CA ASP A 689 3.21 9.19 7.99
C ASP A 689 4.68 9.18 8.42
N GLN A 690 5.52 9.90 7.66
CA GLN A 690 6.94 10.11 7.88
C GLN A 690 7.74 8.80 8.05
N PRO A 691 7.75 7.91 7.03
CA PRO A 691 8.47 6.62 7.12
C PRO A 691 9.98 6.79 7.27
N GLU A 692 10.52 7.94 6.93
CA GLU A 692 11.95 8.26 7.03
C GLU A 692 12.43 8.61 8.43
N ASP A 693 11.53 8.88 9.38
CA ASP A 693 11.93 9.28 10.72
C ASP A 693 12.79 8.20 11.39
N ASN A 694 13.94 8.62 11.91
CA ASN A 694 14.95 7.77 12.52
C ASN A 694 15.70 6.80 11.58
N LEU A 695 15.60 6.99 10.26
CA LEU A 695 16.32 6.20 9.27
C LEU A 695 17.49 6.98 8.66
N ASP A 696 18.58 6.28 8.33
CA ASP A 696 19.67 6.88 7.56
C ASP A 696 19.33 6.89 6.05
N ASN A 697 19.89 7.87 5.33
CA ASN A 697 19.63 8.08 3.91
C ASN A 697 20.05 6.88 3.03
N ARG A 698 21.06 6.10 3.41
CA ARG A 698 21.51 4.92 2.68
C ARG A 698 20.47 3.81 2.76
N TYR A 699 19.91 3.60 3.95
CA TYR A 699 18.83 2.64 4.15
C TYR A 699 17.56 3.07 3.38
N ILE A 700 17.18 4.35 3.45
CA ILE A 700 16.04 4.89 2.72
C ILE A 700 16.18 4.57 1.24
N TYR A 701 17.32 4.89 0.63
CA TYR A 701 17.55 4.70 -0.80
C TYR A 701 17.58 3.22 -1.22
N LYS A 702 18.32 2.38 -0.48
CA LYS A 702 18.54 0.97 -0.88
C LYS A 702 17.38 0.04 -0.56
N ASN A 703 16.72 0.26 0.56
CA ASN A 703 15.74 -0.68 1.12
C ASN A 703 14.31 -0.11 1.05
N LEU A 704 14.02 1.00 1.76
CA LEU A 704 12.68 1.53 1.84
C LEU A 704 12.11 1.90 0.46
N VAL A 705 12.91 2.55 -0.39
CA VAL A 705 12.50 2.88 -1.78
C VAL A 705 12.18 1.60 -2.56
N SER A 706 12.99 0.55 -2.43
CA SER A 706 12.75 -0.74 -3.10
C SER A 706 11.47 -1.40 -2.61
N ASP A 707 11.24 -1.40 -1.29
CA ASP A 707 10.04 -2.01 -0.70
C ASP A 707 8.77 -1.21 -1.07
N LEU A 708 8.85 0.12 -1.10
CA LEU A 708 7.76 0.97 -1.59
C LEU A 708 7.43 0.73 -3.07
N ARG A 709 8.45 0.53 -3.92
CA ARG A 709 8.26 0.18 -5.33
C ARG A 709 7.52 -1.15 -5.51
N LYS A 710 7.82 -2.15 -4.67
CA LYS A 710 7.11 -3.43 -4.67
C LYS A 710 5.68 -3.30 -4.15
N ALA A 711 5.49 -2.59 -3.04
CA ALA A 711 4.17 -2.43 -2.42
C ALA A 711 3.19 -1.71 -3.37
N LYS A 712 3.64 -0.62 -4.02
CA LYS A 712 2.78 0.19 -4.90
C LYS A 712 2.34 -0.52 -6.18
N SER A 713 3.01 -1.59 -6.60
CA SER A 713 2.59 -2.39 -7.76
C SER A 713 1.36 -3.26 -7.48
N LYS A 714 1.00 -3.43 -6.21
CA LYS A 714 -0.09 -4.29 -5.75
C LYS A 714 -1.20 -3.55 -5.02
N ARG A 715 -0.88 -2.43 -4.39
CA ARG A 715 -1.82 -1.64 -3.58
C ARG A 715 -1.51 -0.16 -3.66
N GLN A 716 -2.50 0.67 -3.43
CA GLN A 716 -2.28 2.10 -3.29
C GLN A 716 -1.45 2.40 -2.04
N VAL A 717 -0.48 3.31 -2.18
CA VAL A 717 0.35 3.79 -1.08
C VAL A 717 0.25 5.31 -0.99
N ILE A 718 -0.03 5.84 0.19
CA ILE A 718 -0.11 7.28 0.47
C ILE A 718 0.86 7.61 1.58
N ILE A 719 1.85 8.47 1.31
CA ILE A 719 2.93 8.79 2.24
C ILE A 719 2.98 10.31 2.46
N ALA A 720 3.10 10.73 3.72
CA ALA A 720 3.59 12.09 4.01
C ALA A 720 5.08 12.00 4.33
N THR A 721 5.90 12.79 3.65
CA THR A 721 7.36 12.71 3.78
C THR A 721 8.04 14.06 3.68
N HIS A 722 9.18 14.18 4.37
CA HIS A 722 10.13 15.28 4.23
C HIS A 722 11.42 14.88 3.50
N ASN A 723 11.48 13.65 2.96
CA ASN A 723 12.65 13.11 2.28
C ASN A 723 12.48 13.10 0.76
N SER A 724 13.34 13.85 0.07
CA SER A 724 13.34 13.96 -1.40
C SER A 724 13.62 12.62 -2.08
N THR A 725 14.46 11.77 -1.47
CA THR A 725 14.80 10.45 -2.00
C THR A 725 13.57 9.54 -2.10
N ILE A 726 12.67 9.60 -1.11
CA ILE A 726 11.41 8.85 -1.16
C ILE A 726 10.57 9.36 -2.33
N VAL A 727 10.38 10.67 -2.45
CA VAL A 727 9.55 11.27 -3.50
C VAL A 727 10.05 10.95 -4.89
N THR A 728 11.35 11.15 -5.13
CA THR A 728 11.94 11.04 -6.47
C THR A 728 12.24 9.59 -6.87
N ASN A 729 12.76 8.78 -5.93
CA ASN A 729 13.27 7.45 -6.27
C ASN A 729 12.29 6.32 -6.06
N SER A 730 11.20 6.49 -5.27
CA SER A 730 10.20 5.44 -5.15
C SER A 730 9.18 5.38 -6.29
N LYS A 731 9.40 6.14 -7.35
CA LYS A 731 8.53 6.20 -8.54
C LYS A 731 7.12 6.70 -8.18
N ALA A 732 6.99 7.79 -7.41
CA ALA A 732 5.69 8.34 -7.07
C ALA A 732 4.89 8.69 -8.34
N GLU A 733 3.62 8.36 -8.37
CA GLU A 733 2.71 8.75 -9.45
C GLU A 733 2.17 10.15 -9.26
N GLN A 734 2.08 10.58 -7.99
CA GLN A 734 1.59 11.91 -7.67
C GLN A 734 2.31 12.50 -6.46
N VAL A 735 2.69 13.75 -6.59
CA VAL A 735 3.16 14.60 -5.49
C VAL A 735 2.09 15.62 -5.18
N ILE A 736 1.75 15.73 -3.91
CA ILE A 736 0.75 16.67 -3.39
C ILE A 736 1.49 17.67 -2.49
N VAL A 737 1.59 18.89 -2.94
CA VAL A 737 2.26 19.98 -2.23
C VAL A 737 1.27 20.69 -1.32
N MET A 738 1.51 20.62 -0.01
CA MET A 738 0.68 21.27 1.00
C MET A 738 1.30 22.58 1.46
N ALA A 739 0.49 23.62 1.55
CA ALA A 739 0.85 24.91 2.11
C ALA A 739 -0.11 25.32 3.24
N SER A 740 0.30 26.27 4.07
CA SER A 740 -0.54 26.83 5.14
C SER A 740 -0.12 28.25 5.51
N ASN A 741 -1.04 28.98 6.10
CA ASN A 741 -0.82 30.29 6.70
C ASN A 741 -0.98 30.28 8.24
N ASN A 742 -0.81 29.12 8.89
CA ASN A 742 -1.03 28.81 10.30
C ASN A 742 -2.50 28.68 10.73
N THR A 743 -3.43 29.30 10.02
CA THR A 743 -4.89 29.19 10.29
C THR A 743 -5.57 28.22 9.33
N ASN A 744 -5.14 28.20 8.09
CA ASN A 744 -5.70 27.38 7.03
C ASN A 744 -4.60 26.61 6.30
N GLY A 745 -4.92 25.41 5.87
CA GLY A 745 -4.06 24.55 5.07
C GLY A 745 -4.75 24.17 3.75
N TRP A 746 -4.02 24.27 2.65
CA TRP A 746 -4.53 23.99 1.31
C TRP A 746 -3.55 23.19 0.46
N VAL A 747 -4.04 22.74 -0.69
CA VAL A 747 -3.18 22.14 -1.72
C VAL A 747 -2.64 23.24 -2.61
N GLU A 748 -1.33 23.42 -2.59
CA GLU A 748 -0.63 24.44 -3.41
C GLU A 748 -0.44 23.95 -4.86
N ALA A 749 -0.04 22.69 -5.01
CA ALA A 749 0.16 22.07 -6.32
C ALA A 749 0.02 20.55 -6.23
N THR A 750 -0.37 19.94 -7.35
CA THR A 750 -0.33 18.50 -7.53
C THR A 750 0.28 18.20 -8.89
N GLY A 751 1.06 17.12 -8.99
CA GLY A 751 1.64 16.75 -10.26
C GLY A 751 2.60 15.58 -10.19
N TYR A 752 3.14 15.22 -11.33
CA TYR A 752 4.13 14.16 -11.43
C TYR A 752 5.52 14.67 -10.99
N PRO A 753 6.35 13.82 -10.33
CA PRO A 753 7.64 14.27 -9.77
C PRO A 753 8.60 14.92 -10.76
N THR A 754 8.53 14.59 -12.05
CA THR A 754 9.42 15.15 -13.09
C THR A 754 8.91 16.44 -13.71
N GLU A 755 7.72 16.92 -13.36
CA GLU A 755 7.20 18.19 -13.82
C GLU A 755 7.99 19.35 -13.21
N LYS A 756 8.37 20.33 -14.03
CA LYS A 756 9.22 21.44 -13.62
C LYS A 756 8.68 22.21 -12.40
N SER A 757 7.36 22.41 -12.34
CA SER A 757 6.70 23.06 -11.21
C SER A 757 6.84 22.24 -9.92
N ILE A 758 6.61 20.93 -10.01
CA ILE A 758 6.71 20.01 -8.88
C ILE A 758 8.16 19.84 -8.44
N LEU A 759 9.10 19.68 -9.38
CA LEU A 759 10.54 19.65 -9.09
C LEU A 759 10.99 20.88 -8.32
N LEU A 760 10.49 22.07 -8.67
CA LEU A 760 10.83 23.29 -7.96
C LEU A 760 10.33 23.25 -6.50
N HIS A 761 9.12 22.73 -6.26
CA HIS A 761 8.62 22.52 -4.90
C HIS A 761 9.44 21.48 -4.12
N ILE A 762 9.81 20.36 -4.77
CA ILE A 762 10.67 19.33 -4.16
C ILE A 762 12.01 19.96 -3.72
N VAL A 763 12.68 20.69 -4.62
CA VAL A 763 13.96 21.35 -4.30
C VAL A 763 13.80 22.39 -3.19
N ASN A 764 12.76 23.21 -3.25
CA ASN A 764 12.58 24.27 -2.26
C ASN A 764 12.20 23.75 -0.87
N LEU A 765 11.35 22.73 -0.80
CA LEU A 765 10.80 22.23 0.47
C LEU A 765 11.65 21.12 1.11
N LEU A 766 12.29 20.27 0.28
CA LEU A 766 12.98 19.08 0.77
C LEU A 766 14.51 19.16 0.65
N GLU A 767 15.03 20.00 -0.25
CA GLU A 767 16.47 20.13 -0.51
C GLU A 767 17.08 21.45 0.01
N GLY A 768 16.26 22.28 0.67
CA GLY A 768 16.71 23.57 1.25
C GLY A 768 16.79 24.70 0.23
N GLY A 769 16.14 24.58 -0.93
CA GLY A 769 16.07 25.56 -1.99
C GLY A 769 17.12 25.41 -3.08
N VAL A 770 16.90 26.13 -4.18
CA VAL A 770 17.76 26.06 -5.40
C VAL A 770 19.23 26.38 -5.12
N GLU A 771 19.51 27.37 -4.29
CA GLU A 771 20.88 27.77 -3.97
C GLU A 771 21.62 26.70 -3.16
N SER A 772 20.95 26.11 -2.14
CA SER A 772 21.49 24.99 -1.36
C SER A 772 21.77 23.77 -2.24
N PHE A 773 20.85 23.44 -3.15
CA PHE A 773 20.99 22.33 -4.07
C PHE A 773 22.18 22.56 -5.04
N LYS A 774 22.31 23.73 -5.65
CA LYS A 774 23.44 24.09 -6.52
C LYS A 774 24.79 24.02 -5.79
N HIS A 775 24.83 24.50 -4.54
CA HIS A 775 26.05 24.44 -3.75
C HIS A 775 26.49 23.01 -3.45
N ARG A 776 25.56 22.14 -3.10
CA ARG A 776 25.85 20.69 -2.91
C ARG A 776 26.31 20.05 -4.22
N GLN A 777 25.63 20.31 -5.34
CA GLN A 777 26.04 19.81 -6.65
C GLN A 777 27.48 20.22 -6.99
N PHE A 778 27.83 21.47 -6.77
CA PHE A 778 29.17 21.97 -6.98
C PHE A 778 30.21 21.24 -6.11
N LEU A 779 29.94 21.07 -4.81
CA LEU A 779 30.85 20.36 -3.90
C LEU A 779 31.04 18.87 -4.27
N TYR A 780 30.05 18.22 -4.84
CA TYR A 780 30.13 16.81 -5.21
C TYR A 780 30.54 16.58 -6.66
N GLN A 781 30.73 17.63 -7.45
CA GLN A 781 31.05 17.55 -8.87
C GLN A 781 32.30 16.74 -9.13
N ASP A 782 33.36 16.94 -8.31
CA ASP A 782 34.65 16.24 -8.47
C ASP A 782 34.49 14.71 -8.24
N ILE A 783 33.55 14.29 -7.38
CA ILE A 783 33.27 12.88 -7.14
C ILE A 783 32.45 12.30 -8.30
N LEU A 784 31.54 13.07 -8.88
CA LEU A 784 30.64 12.63 -9.96
C LEU A 784 31.38 12.54 -11.32
N ILE A 785 32.33 13.40 -11.57
CA ILE A 785 33.13 13.44 -12.81
C ILE A 785 34.28 12.44 -12.78
N GLY A 786 34.73 12.04 -11.61
CA GLY A 786 35.87 11.10 -11.42
C GLY A 786 35.55 9.61 -11.58
N LYS A 787 34.43 9.28 -12.23
CA LYS A 787 34.08 7.90 -12.59
C LYS A 787 34.19 7.64 -14.06
#